data_001c1eb28a0ea5e9ed07d96bc33b4add
#
_entry.id   001c1eb28a0ea5e9ed07d96bc33b4add
#
_cell.length_a   1.000
_cell.length_b   1.000
_cell.length_c   1.000
_cell.angle_alpha   90.00
_cell.angle_beta   90.00
_cell.angle_gamma   90.00
#
_symmetry.space_group_name_H-M   'P 1'
#
loop_
_entity.id
_entity.type
_entity.pdbx_description
1 polymer ?
#
loop_
_entity_poly.entity_id
_entity_poly.type
_entity_poly.pdbx_seq_one_letter_code
_entity_poly.pdbx_strand_id
1 'polypeptide(L)'
;MPARYVQYKLKDFFEDNKNGKLVLPNFQREFVWDFEKQKKLLASFLVQLPIGSLLVLNGKKDDFSCRSLCYTSDPPVLADECSYLLDGQQRLSSLSSFFSNLFGSIIDYDEKHNSLYAALRNRWYIRLEPKEKEIDIFGWRSMKFTESSIFNYEPNDLVDFIGAYKVYKNKKDQWWHPAYSPKDQNGNPLSPSKRKEIIAEDAARNGILPLWDFHEDPERGIHEMVLRKIGERRRHIIEATISDGKDSFSNVLGHLDQEVEEKMRKGEDVEEIWMELRTNWKKDIITCIKNSFSLQEIPTILLPADEVGRAVATFSAVNEGGTRLDPYDLIVARAAKSRQEKSLTIRAVELLKKDISNLKEVFSHNIGDAPETWSCESFGVLADNVPTPIFKDIFLNVLSIYNHCKLKSKDPKVEHIKIKGILDLSHHEINENVEPCILAIKRALAFLCFRCGMKSINDLSYKLMIQPIIYCLFDDNVFFDSKKLDRIEYWYWLSIFSGRYREYQNETCVEDIEVLKIFIETGGHLFKDDEEMLLNYEGYSNQDVLLMESREDIPGAIYNGIMCYVLSRQPRDFLINHRINSWDLNKGIDKEIEGVKFKIELHDHHIMPLATEKTIYESTSKVRSEKSCILNSPLNRTYILGKTNNSLGSKTISEYLPLIQSTAAFHHCIPAEDFSTKNQGENYNDYYKRFLRARFSKINATIEEELENLK
;
A
#
# COMPACT_ATOMS: atom_id res chain seq x y z
N MET A 1 36.26 19.64 5.89
CA MET A 1 36.82 18.91 7.05
C MET A 1 36.48 17.44 6.92
N PRO A 2 37.25 16.50 7.48
CA PRO A 2 36.87 15.09 7.44
C PRO A 2 35.59 14.82 8.23
N ALA A 3 34.87 13.76 7.86
CA ALA A 3 33.72 13.28 8.62
C ALA A 3 34.11 13.00 10.09
N ARG A 4 33.23 13.32 11.01
CA ARG A 4 33.40 13.05 12.43
C ARG A 4 32.50 11.92 12.88
N TYR A 5 33.01 11.07 13.75
CA TYR A 5 32.25 10.04 14.42
C TYR A 5 31.84 10.55 15.79
N VAL A 6 30.55 10.59 16.03
CA VAL A 6 29.97 11.02 17.30
C VAL A 6 29.01 9.93 17.80
N GLN A 7 28.78 9.92 19.10
CA GLN A 7 27.83 9.01 19.72
C GLN A 7 26.65 9.83 20.22
N TYR A 8 25.47 9.52 19.73
CA TYR A 8 24.23 10.16 20.12
C TYR A 8 23.36 9.22 20.96
N LYS A 9 22.70 9.77 21.97
CA LYS A 9 21.67 9.07 22.72
C LYS A 9 20.32 9.28 22.02
N LEU A 10 19.44 8.29 22.10
CA LEU A 10 18.11 8.39 21.49
C LEU A 10 17.32 9.60 21.99
N LYS A 11 17.47 9.94 23.26
CA LYS A 11 16.84 11.12 23.86
C LYS A 11 17.25 12.41 23.13
N ASP A 12 18.52 12.56 22.79
CA ASP A 12 19.04 13.76 22.13
C ASP A 12 18.44 13.89 20.71
N PHE A 13 18.29 12.76 20.00
CA PHE A 13 17.61 12.75 18.70
C PHE A 13 16.15 13.19 18.77
N PHE A 14 15.41 12.76 19.80
CA PHE A 14 14.03 13.20 19.97
C PHE A 14 13.93 14.69 20.28
N GLU A 15 14.81 15.21 21.12
CA GLU A 15 14.88 16.63 21.45
C GLU A 15 15.28 17.47 20.22
N ASP A 16 16.29 17.04 19.47
CA ASP A 16 16.73 17.73 18.26
C ASP A 16 15.67 17.71 17.15
N ASN A 17 14.95 16.58 16.97
CA ASN A 17 13.83 16.52 16.04
C ASN A 17 12.68 17.43 16.46
N LYS A 18 12.31 17.47 17.74
CA LYS A 18 11.28 18.34 18.30
C LYS A 18 11.62 19.83 18.14
N ASN A 19 12.89 20.18 18.26
CA ASN A 19 13.39 21.56 18.18
C ASN A 19 13.79 21.98 16.74
N GLY A 20 13.55 21.15 15.74
CA GLY A 20 13.90 21.44 14.34
C GLY A 20 15.40 21.47 14.06
N LYS A 21 16.22 20.92 14.95
CA LYS A 21 17.65 20.79 14.77
C LYS A 21 18.05 19.56 13.98
N LEU A 22 17.28 18.48 14.08
CA LEU A 22 17.43 17.28 13.24
C LEU A 22 16.19 17.18 12.33
N VAL A 23 16.42 17.16 11.03
CA VAL A 23 15.36 17.18 10.02
C VAL A 23 15.59 16.13 8.93
N LEU A 24 14.51 15.76 8.26
CA LEU A 24 14.56 14.82 7.15
C LEU A 24 14.54 15.57 5.83
N PRO A 25 15.60 15.51 5.00
CA PRO A 25 15.56 16.13 3.68
C PRO A 25 14.50 15.46 2.80
N ASN A 26 13.84 16.26 1.96
CA ASN A 26 12.74 15.78 1.11
C ASN A 26 13.16 14.76 0.04
N PHE A 27 14.44 14.53 -0.18
CA PHE A 27 14.92 13.49 -1.06
C PHE A 27 15.03 12.11 -0.38
N GLN A 28 14.79 12.00 0.90
CA GLN A 28 14.69 10.72 1.58
C GLN A 28 13.47 9.95 1.09
N ARG A 29 13.60 8.63 0.92
CA ARG A 29 12.50 7.77 0.52
C ARG A 29 11.37 7.78 1.56
N GLU A 30 10.22 7.30 1.16
CA GLU A 30 9.08 7.10 2.06
C GLU A 30 9.37 6.01 3.11
N PHE A 31 8.58 6.00 4.19
CA PHE A 31 8.69 4.96 5.20
C PHE A 31 8.13 3.63 4.66
N VAL A 32 8.98 2.59 4.60
CA VAL A 32 8.67 1.30 3.95
C VAL A 32 8.78 0.08 4.86
N TRP A 33 9.22 0.25 6.11
CA TRP A 33 9.33 -0.88 7.03
C TRP A 33 7.96 -1.40 7.45
N ASP A 34 7.79 -2.73 7.33
CA ASP A 34 6.64 -3.46 7.80
C ASP A 34 6.62 -3.60 9.34
N PHE A 35 5.55 -4.16 9.87
CA PHE A 35 5.36 -4.37 11.30
C PHE A 35 6.45 -5.27 11.91
N GLU A 36 6.84 -6.35 11.22
CA GLU A 36 7.80 -7.31 11.75
C GLU A 36 9.21 -6.73 11.85
N LYS A 37 9.63 -5.90 10.88
CA LYS A 37 10.92 -5.19 10.95
C LYS A 37 10.94 -4.19 12.10
N GLN A 38 9.85 -3.44 12.30
CA GLN A 38 9.72 -2.52 13.42
C GLN A 38 9.78 -3.28 14.76
N LYS A 39 9.05 -4.39 14.89
CA LYS A 39 9.02 -5.23 16.08
C LYS A 39 10.40 -5.77 16.45
N LYS A 40 11.15 -6.28 15.46
CA LYS A 40 12.53 -6.74 15.64
C LYS A 40 13.48 -5.62 16.07
N LEU A 41 13.32 -4.41 15.51
CA LEU A 41 14.11 -3.25 15.95
C LEU A 41 13.83 -2.92 17.42
N LEU A 42 12.56 -2.92 17.83
CA LEU A 42 12.21 -2.65 19.23
C LEU A 42 12.81 -3.69 20.16
N ALA A 43 12.74 -4.98 19.79
CA ALA A 43 13.36 -6.05 20.57
C ALA A 43 14.89 -5.83 20.69
N SER A 44 15.57 -5.55 19.58
CA SER A 44 17.02 -5.27 19.57
C SER A 44 17.38 -4.06 20.42
N PHE A 45 16.56 -3.01 20.35
CA PHE A 45 16.77 -1.79 21.14
C PHE A 45 16.63 -2.06 22.64
N LEU A 46 15.61 -2.81 23.05
CA LEU A 46 15.38 -3.13 24.46
C LEU A 46 16.47 -4.01 25.07
N VAL A 47 17.04 -4.95 24.31
CA VAL A 47 18.19 -5.74 24.76
C VAL A 47 19.54 -5.03 24.55
N GLN A 48 19.51 -3.73 24.22
CA GLN A 48 20.68 -2.87 24.05
C GLN A 48 21.68 -3.35 22.97
N LEU A 49 21.20 -4.09 21.97
CA LEU A 49 22.03 -4.40 20.79
C LEU A 49 22.22 -3.15 19.91
N PRO A 50 23.37 -3.06 19.22
CA PRO A 50 23.59 -2.00 18.27
C PRO A 50 22.52 -2.00 17.17
N ILE A 51 21.82 -0.88 17.02
CA ILE A 51 20.77 -0.72 16.00
C ILE A 51 21.29 -0.17 14.66
N GLY A 52 22.59 -0.20 14.45
CA GLY A 52 23.30 0.35 13.30
C GLY A 52 23.71 1.81 13.48
N SER A 53 24.43 2.35 12.50
CA SER A 53 24.90 3.75 12.50
C SER A 53 23.92 4.67 11.78
N LEU A 54 23.99 5.96 12.11
CA LEU A 54 23.30 7.04 11.41
C LEU A 54 24.28 7.84 10.56
N LEU A 55 23.81 8.43 9.48
CA LEU A 55 24.54 9.38 8.68
C LEU A 55 23.81 10.73 8.73
N VAL A 56 24.49 11.75 9.19
CA VAL A 56 23.94 13.08 9.40
C VAL A 56 24.84 14.12 8.74
N LEU A 57 24.24 15.10 8.07
CA LEU A 57 24.92 16.23 7.43
C LEU A 57 24.58 17.53 8.16
N ASN A 58 25.55 18.24 8.62
CA ASN A 58 25.34 19.60 9.13
C ASN A 58 25.03 20.57 8.00
N GLY A 59 24.13 21.52 8.26
CA GLY A 59 23.76 22.52 7.28
C GLY A 59 22.91 23.64 7.87
N LYS A 60 22.31 24.41 6.99
CA LYS A 60 21.39 25.51 7.34
C LYS A 60 19.98 25.17 6.85
N LYS A 61 18.96 25.76 7.46
CA LYS A 61 17.54 25.53 7.15
C LYS A 61 17.17 25.65 5.66
N ASP A 62 17.98 26.38 4.89
CA ASP A 62 17.72 26.66 3.47
C ASP A 62 18.54 25.78 2.52
N ASP A 63 19.37 24.85 3.01
CA ASP A 63 20.18 24.01 2.14
C ASP A 63 19.36 22.96 1.38
N PHE A 64 18.30 22.43 2.02
CA PHE A 64 17.37 21.50 1.40
C PHE A 64 15.95 21.75 1.89
N SER A 65 14.98 21.48 1.03
CA SER A 65 13.60 21.29 1.47
C SER A 65 13.48 20.10 2.40
N CYS A 66 12.73 20.23 3.48
CA CYS A 66 12.66 19.25 4.55
C CYS A 66 11.21 18.87 4.86
N ARG A 67 11.07 17.72 5.49
CA ARG A 67 9.83 17.24 6.11
C ARG A 67 10.09 16.75 7.53
N SER A 68 9.04 16.67 8.32
CA SER A 68 9.10 16.07 9.64
C SER A 68 9.31 14.56 9.55
N LEU A 69 10.11 14.02 10.47
CA LEU A 69 10.26 12.58 10.64
C LEU A 69 8.87 11.95 10.92
N CYS A 70 8.58 10.80 10.36
CA CYS A 70 7.33 10.04 10.49
C CYS A 70 6.14 10.50 9.65
N TYR A 71 6.18 11.67 9.02
CA TYR A 71 5.03 12.24 8.31
C TYR A 71 5.29 12.42 6.81
N THR A 72 4.21 12.34 6.03
CA THR A 72 4.25 12.51 4.56
C THR A 72 4.26 13.97 4.15
N SER A 73 3.61 14.86 4.94
CA SER A 73 3.31 16.25 4.54
C SER A 73 3.38 17.27 5.67
N ASP A 74 3.96 16.93 6.81
CA ASP A 74 4.08 17.84 7.96
C ASP A 74 5.40 18.61 7.87
N PRO A 75 5.38 19.91 7.54
CA PRO A 75 6.60 20.69 7.46
C PRO A 75 7.18 20.90 8.86
N PRO A 76 8.48 20.66 9.07
CA PRO A 76 9.11 20.90 10.37
C PRO A 76 9.28 22.40 10.65
N VAL A 77 9.22 22.78 11.90
CA VAL A 77 9.81 24.04 12.35
C VAL A 77 11.32 23.86 12.31
N LEU A 78 12.03 24.70 11.56
CA LEU A 78 13.47 24.58 11.35
C LEU A 78 14.24 25.55 12.23
N ALA A 79 15.31 25.05 12.88
CA ALA A 79 16.34 25.88 13.46
C ALA A 79 17.22 26.47 12.34
N ASP A 80 17.83 27.64 12.57
CA ASP A 80 18.68 28.30 11.56
C ASP A 80 19.89 27.42 11.17
N GLU A 81 20.50 26.76 12.16
CA GLU A 81 21.46 25.66 11.95
C GLU A 81 20.77 24.34 12.26
N CYS A 82 20.77 23.45 11.31
CA CYS A 82 20.14 22.14 11.43
C CYS A 82 21.03 21.03 10.87
N SER A 83 20.68 19.81 11.22
CA SER A 83 21.34 18.60 10.77
C SER A 83 20.34 17.78 9.94
N TYR A 84 20.77 17.35 8.78
CA TYR A 84 19.99 16.55 7.82
C TYR A 84 20.28 15.07 8.00
N LEU A 85 19.27 14.29 8.32
CA LEU A 85 19.40 12.84 8.44
C LEU A 85 19.50 12.21 7.04
N LEU A 86 20.67 11.73 6.64
CA LEU A 86 20.92 11.11 5.35
C LEU A 86 20.73 9.58 5.35
N ASP A 87 20.99 8.91 6.48
CA ASP A 87 20.65 7.48 6.68
C ASP A 87 20.18 7.23 8.10
N GLY A 88 19.30 6.25 8.26
CA GLY A 88 18.69 5.87 9.54
C GLY A 88 17.24 6.31 9.71
N GLN A 89 16.61 6.92 8.70
CA GLN A 89 15.23 7.36 8.75
C GLN A 89 14.27 6.26 9.23
N GLN A 90 14.33 5.06 8.63
CA GLN A 90 13.42 3.97 8.98
C GLN A 90 13.54 3.57 10.46
N ARG A 91 14.76 3.55 10.96
CA ARG A 91 15.08 3.23 12.37
C ARG A 91 14.57 4.30 13.31
N LEU A 92 14.92 5.57 13.07
CA LEU A 92 14.50 6.67 13.95
C LEU A 92 12.98 6.90 13.88
N SER A 93 12.35 6.75 12.71
CA SER A 93 10.89 6.84 12.60
C SER A 93 10.19 5.71 13.37
N SER A 94 10.73 4.50 13.33
CA SER A 94 10.20 3.38 14.13
C SER A 94 10.35 3.64 15.62
N LEU A 95 11.55 4.05 16.08
CA LEU A 95 11.80 4.38 17.48
C LEU A 95 10.90 5.53 17.97
N SER A 96 10.66 6.53 17.12
CA SER A 96 9.69 7.58 17.42
C SER A 96 8.28 7.04 17.58
N SER A 97 7.87 6.08 16.75
CA SER A 97 6.53 5.46 16.85
C SER A 97 6.36 4.61 18.11
N PHE A 98 7.45 4.06 18.65
CA PHE A 98 7.40 3.27 19.88
C PHE A 98 7.20 4.13 21.09
N PHE A 99 7.96 5.22 21.19
CA PHE A 99 8.17 5.95 22.45
C PHE A 99 7.61 7.36 22.47
N SER A 100 7.19 7.92 21.33
CA SER A 100 6.64 9.26 21.25
C SER A 100 5.14 9.24 20.90
N ASN A 101 4.43 10.33 21.21
CA ASN A 101 3.06 10.52 20.77
C ASN A 101 3.03 11.18 19.38
N LEU A 102 3.04 10.35 18.34
CA LEU A 102 2.99 10.83 16.94
C LEU A 102 1.61 11.35 16.51
N PHE A 103 0.58 11.17 17.33
CA PHE A 103 -0.80 11.53 16.97
C PHE A 103 -1.19 12.95 17.40
N GLY A 104 -0.26 13.69 18.01
CA GLY A 104 -0.51 15.03 18.48
C GLY A 104 -1.53 15.12 19.61
N SER A 105 -2.24 16.24 19.68
CA SER A 105 -3.34 16.48 20.63
C SER A 105 -4.68 16.00 20.04
N ILE A 106 -5.75 16.06 20.84
CA ILE A 106 -7.11 15.73 20.37
C ILE A 106 -7.55 16.71 19.27
N ILE A 107 -7.05 17.93 19.28
CA ILE A 107 -7.46 18.99 18.34
C ILE A 107 -6.87 18.75 16.95
N ASP A 108 -5.62 18.37 16.88
CA ASP A 108 -4.86 18.16 15.63
C ASP A 108 -4.76 16.67 15.21
N TYR A 109 -5.44 15.79 15.96
CA TYR A 109 -5.40 14.36 15.73
C TYR A 109 -5.72 13.92 14.29
N ASP A 110 -6.81 14.46 13.72
CA ASP A 110 -7.26 14.06 12.39
C ASP A 110 -6.25 14.45 11.31
N GLU A 111 -5.61 15.61 11.44
CA GLU A 111 -4.55 16.08 10.56
C GLU A 111 -3.28 15.23 10.71
N LYS A 112 -2.81 15.04 11.94
CA LYS A 112 -1.64 14.24 12.25
C LYS A 112 -1.82 12.78 11.82
N HIS A 113 -2.98 12.18 12.09
CA HIS A 113 -3.28 10.81 11.64
C HIS A 113 -3.26 10.69 10.12
N ASN A 114 -3.79 11.66 9.37
CA ASN A 114 -3.80 11.62 7.92
C ASN A 114 -2.39 11.75 7.32
N SER A 115 -1.55 12.61 7.90
CA SER A 115 -0.19 12.86 7.44
C SER A 115 0.82 11.80 7.91
N LEU A 116 0.53 11.06 8.99
CA LEU A 116 1.40 10.00 9.51
C LEU A 116 1.43 8.80 8.55
N TYR A 117 2.60 8.23 8.30
CA TYR A 117 2.72 6.99 7.53
C TYR A 117 1.84 5.87 8.10
N ALA A 118 1.11 5.16 7.24
CA ALA A 118 0.17 4.12 7.66
C ALA A 118 0.81 3.02 8.51
N ALA A 119 2.06 2.67 8.21
CA ALA A 119 2.84 1.68 8.95
C ALA A 119 3.26 2.14 10.36
N LEU A 120 3.21 3.45 10.65
CA LEU A 120 3.54 4.03 11.97
C LEU A 120 2.29 4.32 12.82
N ARG A 121 1.09 4.06 12.32
CA ARG A 121 -0.17 4.31 13.05
C ARG A 121 -0.44 3.23 14.09
N ASN A 122 0.49 3.03 15.01
CA ASN A 122 0.47 1.98 16.02
C ASN A 122 0.69 2.55 17.43
N ARG A 123 0.08 1.91 18.44
CA ARG A 123 0.39 2.09 19.86
C ARG A 123 1.08 0.83 20.34
N TRP A 124 2.37 0.92 20.56
CA TRP A 124 3.22 -0.19 20.96
C TRP A 124 3.15 -0.46 22.45
N TYR A 125 3.27 -1.73 22.83
CA TYR A 125 3.27 -2.18 24.22
C TYR A 125 4.15 -3.41 24.42
N ILE A 126 4.52 -3.64 25.68
CA ILE A 126 5.10 -4.89 26.15
C ILE A 126 4.05 -5.63 26.96
N ARG A 127 3.88 -6.94 26.69
CA ARG A 127 3.01 -7.82 27.46
C ARG A 127 3.78 -8.37 28.65
N LEU A 128 3.21 -8.24 29.83
CA LEU A 128 3.76 -8.75 31.08
C LEU A 128 2.99 -10.00 31.47
N GLU A 129 3.61 -11.18 31.31
CA GLU A 129 2.97 -12.48 31.58
C GLU A 129 3.62 -13.12 32.80
N PRO A 130 2.92 -13.22 33.95
CA PRO A 130 3.40 -13.93 35.13
C PRO A 130 3.60 -15.42 34.82
N LYS A 131 4.74 -15.99 35.27
CA LYS A 131 5.05 -17.41 35.16
C LYS A 131 5.42 -17.99 36.51
N GLU A 132 4.47 -18.66 37.13
CA GLU A 132 4.63 -19.19 38.51
C GLU A 132 5.75 -20.23 38.62
N LYS A 133 5.92 -21.06 37.60
CA LYS A 133 6.99 -22.07 37.58
C LYS A 133 8.41 -21.50 37.44
N GLU A 134 8.54 -20.27 37.00
CA GLU A 134 9.83 -19.60 36.77
C GLU A 134 10.12 -18.51 37.81
N ILE A 135 9.40 -18.50 38.92
CA ILE A 135 9.55 -17.53 40.02
C ILE A 135 9.33 -16.08 39.54
N ASP A 136 8.39 -15.90 38.60
CA ASP A 136 8.06 -14.59 38.04
C ASP A 136 6.64 -14.17 38.41
N ILE A 137 6.53 -13.52 39.58
CA ILE A 137 5.24 -13.13 40.17
C ILE A 137 4.49 -12.15 39.27
N PHE A 138 5.20 -11.26 38.57
CA PHE A 138 4.62 -10.13 37.85
C PHE A 138 4.79 -10.21 36.32
N GLY A 139 5.58 -11.14 35.80
CA GLY A 139 5.76 -11.34 34.36
C GLY A 139 6.94 -10.62 33.71
N TRP A 140 7.83 -10.00 34.50
CA TRP A 140 9.00 -9.31 33.97
C TRP A 140 10.27 -10.16 33.97
N ARG A 141 10.48 -10.95 35.02
CA ARG A 141 11.67 -11.82 35.15
C ARG A 141 11.66 -12.94 34.12
N SER A 142 10.50 -13.42 33.72
CA SER A 142 10.39 -14.45 32.68
C SER A 142 10.83 -13.95 31.30
N MET A 143 10.83 -12.64 31.09
CA MET A 143 11.45 -12.01 29.93
C MET A 143 12.97 -11.83 30.11
N LYS A 144 13.50 -12.27 31.29
CA LYS A 144 14.91 -12.25 31.63
C LYS A 144 15.58 -10.87 31.58
N PHE A 145 14.86 -9.78 31.70
CA PHE A 145 15.32 -8.40 31.76
C PHE A 145 15.80 -8.01 33.16
N THR A 146 16.84 -8.64 33.66
CA THR A 146 17.51 -8.14 34.86
C THR A 146 18.73 -7.34 34.44
N GLU A 147 19.09 -6.26 35.14
CA GLU A 147 20.27 -5.42 34.85
C GLU A 147 21.55 -6.23 34.66
N SER A 148 21.71 -7.33 35.39
CA SER A 148 22.91 -8.19 35.33
C SER A 148 22.91 -9.15 34.13
N SER A 149 21.83 -9.30 33.41
CA SER A 149 21.67 -10.37 32.42
C SER A 149 21.26 -9.90 31.02
N ILE A 150 21.13 -8.58 30.85
CA ILE A 150 20.68 -7.97 29.55
C ILE A 150 21.58 -8.37 28.38
N PHE A 151 22.87 -8.59 28.62
CA PHE A 151 23.85 -9.00 27.61
C PHE A 151 23.75 -10.49 27.20
N ASN A 152 22.85 -11.27 27.81
CA ASN A 152 22.69 -12.69 27.53
C ASN A 152 21.41 -12.96 26.69
N TYR A 153 20.72 -11.91 26.17
CA TYR A 153 19.46 -12.08 25.47
C TYR A 153 19.57 -11.81 23.99
N GLU A 154 18.88 -12.67 23.25
CA GLU A 154 18.62 -12.49 21.84
C GLU A 154 17.32 -11.67 21.65
N PRO A 155 17.24 -10.83 20.61
CA PRO A 155 16.00 -10.11 20.31
C PRO A 155 14.78 -11.04 20.15
N ASN A 156 14.99 -12.24 19.66
CA ASN A 156 13.93 -13.24 19.48
C ASN A 156 13.26 -13.66 20.80
N ASP A 157 13.95 -13.56 21.93
CA ASP A 157 13.38 -13.88 23.24
C ASP A 157 12.27 -12.89 23.65
N LEU A 158 12.30 -11.68 23.07
CA LEU A 158 11.36 -10.62 23.37
C LEU A 158 10.25 -10.43 22.35
N VAL A 159 10.45 -10.89 21.13
CA VAL A 159 9.53 -10.62 20.03
C VAL A 159 8.09 -11.03 20.38
N ASP A 160 7.89 -12.14 21.08
CA ASP A 160 6.56 -12.64 21.46
C ASP A 160 5.86 -11.76 22.52
N PHE A 161 6.62 -11.00 23.30
CA PHE A 161 6.08 -10.09 24.33
C PHE A 161 5.81 -8.69 23.78
N ILE A 162 6.28 -8.35 22.57
CA ILE A 162 6.05 -7.06 21.94
C ILE A 162 4.81 -7.14 21.05
N GLY A 163 3.92 -6.17 21.22
CA GLY A 163 2.73 -6.03 20.37
C GLY A 163 2.37 -4.58 20.13
N ALA A 164 1.40 -4.37 19.25
CA ALA A 164 0.85 -3.05 19.02
C ALA A 164 -0.63 -3.08 18.65
N TYR A 165 -1.34 -2.02 19.04
CA TYR A 165 -2.69 -1.73 18.57
C TYR A 165 -2.63 -0.76 17.40
N LYS A 166 -3.23 -1.12 16.26
CA LYS A 166 -3.39 -0.21 15.14
C LYS A 166 -4.40 0.88 15.48
N VAL A 167 -4.00 2.13 15.29
CA VAL A 167 -4.85 3.30 15.53
C VAL A 167 -5.63 3.62 14.27
N TYR A 168 -6.95 3.48 14.31
CA TYR A 168 -7.86 3.81 13.23
C TYR A 168 -8.52 5.15 13.49
N LYS A 169 -8.76 5.94 12.46
CA LYS A 169 -9.38 7.27 12.58
C LYS A 169 -10.71 7.27 13.34
N ASN A 170 -11.52 6.24 13.17
CA ASN A 170 -12.91 6.19 13.66
C ASN A 170 -13.13 5.37 14.94
N LYS A 171 -12.11 4.66 15.46
CA LYS A 171 -12.24 3.82 16.68
C LYS A 171 -11.88 4.60 17.95
N LYS A 172 -12.49 5.76 18.14
CA LYS A 172 -12.20 6.69 19.25
C LYS A 172 -12.66 6.19 20.63
N ASP A 173 -13.42 5.12 20.68
CA ASP A 173 -13.93 4.47 21.88
C ASP A 173 -12.94 3.49 22.53
N GLN A 174 -11.80 3.25 21.93
CA GLN A 174 -10.77 2.35 22.43
C GLN A 174 -9.78 3.10 23.32
N TRP A 175 -9.43 2.54 24.50
CA TRP A 175 -8.56 3.21 25.47
C TRP A 175 -7.15 3.56 24.91
N TRP A 176 -6.68 2.80 23.98
CA TRP A 176 -5.39 3.05 23.31
C TRP A 176 -5.46 4.13 22.23
N HIS A 177 -6.67 4.59 21.88
CA HIS A 177 -6.85 5.64 20.89
C HIS A 177 -6.55 7.02 21.50
N PRO A 178 -5.80 7.92 20.83
CA PRO A 178 -5.44 9.25 21.37
C PRO A 178 -6.64 10.11 21.76
N ALA A 179 -7.74 9.99 21.03
CA ALA A 179 -8.98 10.73 21.27
C ALA A 179 -9.95 9.99 22.23
N TYR A 180 -9.48 8.94 22.92
CA TYR A 180 -10.30 8.24 23.89
C TYR A 180 -10.77 9.16 25.01
N SER A 181 -12.07 9.31 25.16
CA SER A 181 -12.70 10.16 26.17
C SER A 181 -13.88 9.45 26.83
N PRO A 182 -13.61 8.64 27.86
CA PRO A 182 -14.67 7.96 28.57
C PRO A 182 -15.58 8.98 29.27
N LYS A 183 -16.88 8.65 29.36
CA LYS A 183 -17.92 9.50 29.92
C LYS A 183 -18.41 8.95 31.24
N ASP A 184 -18.94 9.81 32.11
CA ASP A 184 -19.64 9.43 33.30
C ASP A 184 -21.06 8.91 33.01
N GLN A 185 -21.81 8.53 34.06
CA GLN A 185 -23.19 8.05 33.92
C GLN A 185 -24.16 9.08 33.32
N ASN A 186 -23.79 10.36 33.35
CA ASN A 186 -24.58 11.48 32.81
C ASN A 186 -24.16 11.87 31.41
N GLY A 187 -23.19 11.16 30.83
CA GLY A 187 -22.66 11.44 29.48
C GLY A 187 -21.60 12.54 29.39
N ASN A 188 -21.14 13.07 30.55
CA ASN A 188 -20.10 14.12 30.57
C ASN A 188 -18.69 13.50 30.46
N PRO A 189 -17.73 14.16 29.77
CA PRO A 189 -16.34 13.72 29.73
C PRO A 189 -15.75 13.68 31.14
N LEU A 190 -15.04 12.59 31.44
CA LEU A 190 -14.34 12.46 32.73
C LEU A 190 -13.14 13.40 32.80
N SER A 191 -12.78 13.79 34.04
CA SER A 191 -11.57 14.58 34.29
C SER A 191 -10.31 13.90 33.75
N PRO A 192 -9.25 14.63 33.38
CA PRO A 192 -8.01 14.03 32.87
C PRO A 192 -7.40 12.99 33.80
N SER A 193 -7.46 13.20 35.11
CA SER A 193 -6.99 12.24 36.11
C SER A 193 -7.80 10.95 36.08
N LYS A 194 -9.14 11.05 36.11
CA LYS A 194 -10.03 9.89 36.08
C LYS A 194 -9.92 9.11 34.77
N ARG A 195 -9.74 9.81 33.67
CA ARG A 195 -9.47 9.20 32.35
C ARG A 195 -8.18 8.39 32.36
N LYS A 196 -7.08 8.93 32.90
CA LYS A 196 -5.80 8.20 33.04
C LYS A 196 -5.96 6.95 33.88
N GLU A 197 -6.75 7.02 34.96
CA GLU A 197 -7.01 5.87 35.83
C GLU A 197 -7.73 4.73 35.09
N ILE A 198 -8.76 5.05 34.29
CA ILE A 198 -9.48 4.06 33.47
C ILE A 198 -8.57 3.46 32.41
N ILE A 199 -7.75 4.28 31.73
CA ILE A 199 -6.78 3.78 30.74
C ILE A 199 -5.79 2.82 31.40
N ALA A 200 -5.28 3.17 32.60
CA ALA A 200 -4.36 2.31 33.33
C ALA A 200 -5.01 1.01 33.77
N GLU A 201 -6.27 1.03 34.18
CA GLU A 201 -7.03 -0.16 34.57
C GLU A 201 -7.25 -1.09 33.37
N ASP A 202 -7.62 -0.54 32.21
CA ASP A 202 -7.84 -1.33 30.99
C ASP A 202 -6.53 -1.93 30.47
N ALA A 203 -5.42 -1.19 30.50
CA ALA A 203 -4.11 -1.71 30.16
C ALA A 203 -3.66 -2.83 31.10
N ALA A 204 -3.83 -2.63 32.40
CA ALA A 204 -3.49 -3.62 33.43
C ALA A 204 -4.35 -4.89 33.32
N ARG A 205 -5.64 -4.76 32.95
CA ARG A 205 -6.53 -5.90 32.70
C ARG A 205 -6.01 -6.79 31.57
N ASN A 206 -5.39 -6.20 30.55
CA ASN A 206 -4.80 -6.91 29.43
C ASN A 206 -3.34 -7.33 29.69
N GLY A 207 -2.78 -7.05 30.86
CA GLY A 207 -1.40 -7.38 31.23
C GLY A 207 -0.36 -6.68 30.35
N ILE A 208 -0.63 -5.46 29.88
CA ILE A 208 0.28 -4.76 28.95
C ILE A 208 0.77 -3.43 29.50
N LEU A 209 2.05 -3.14 29.21
CA LEU A 209 2.68 -1.87 29.51
C LEU A 209 2.80 -1.06 28.20
N PRO A 210 2.05 0.07 28.04
CA PRO A 210 2.22 0.96 26.90
C PRO A 210 3.61 1.57 26.83
N LEU A 211 4.11 1.85 25.62
CA LEU A 211 5.46 2.44 25.46
C LEU A 211 5.42 3.92 25.04
N TRP A 212 4.32 4.43 24.49
CA TRP A 212 4.24 5.84 24.05
C TRP A 212 4.38 6.80 25.23
N ASP A 213 5.05 7.92 25.00
CA ASP A 213 5.42 8.93 26.00
C ASP A 213 6.29 8.40 27.17
N PHE A 214 6.87 7.21 27.04
CA PHE A 214 7.69 6.61 28.09
C PHE A 214 8.96 7.45 28.41
N HIS A 215 9.48 8.15 27.42
CA HIS A 215 10.68 8.98 27.58
C HIS A 215 10.43 10.31 28.32
N GLU A 216 9.18 10.77 28.42
CA GLU A 216 8.87 12.07 29.02
C GLU A 216 8.85 12.00 30.57
N ASP A 217 8.00 11.17 31.16
CA ASP A 217 7.94 10.97 32.61
C ASP A 217 7.33 9.59 32.98
N PRO A 218 8.11 8.50 32.90
CA PRO A 218 7.59 7.16 33.19
C PRO A 218 7.29 6.94 34.67
N GLU A 219 7.87 7.74 35.57
CA GLU A 219 7.73 7.56 37.02
C GLU A 219 6.44 8.21 37.58
N ARG A 220 5.89 9.20 36.88
CA ARG A 220 4.68 9.94 37.30
C ARG A 220 3.54 9.88 36.29
N GLY A 221 3.81 9.25 35.14
CA GLY A 221 2.88 9.15 34.04
C GLY A 221 1.92 7.97 34.14
N ILE A 222 1.37 7.61 32.99
CA ILE A 222 0.45 6.47 32.85
C ILE A 222 1.15 5.14 33.13
N HIS A 223 2.45 5.04 32.89
CA HIS A 223 3.26 3.82 33.04
C HIS A 223 3.30 3.36 34.48
N GLU A 224 3.56 4.28 35.42
CA GLU A 224 3.51 3.99 36.86
C GLU A 224 2.14 3.51 37.29
N MET A 225 1.08 4.19 36.82
CA MET A 225 -0.30 3.81 37.13
C MET A 225 -0.64 2.41 36.60
N VAL A 226 -0.22 2.07 35.38
CA VAL A 226 -0.42 0.73 34.79
C VAL A 226 0.30 -0.33 35.60
N LEU A 227 1.58 -0.13 35.92
CA LEU A 227 2.37 -1.08 36.71
C LEU A 227 1.79 -1.25 38.13
N ARG A 228 1.36 -0.16 38.76
CA ARG A 228 0.67 -0.24 40.06
C ARG A 228 -0.60 -1.09 39.98
N LYS A 229 -1.43 -0.86 38.97
CA LYS A 229 -2.67 -1.62 38.73
C LYS A 229 -2.40 -3.09 38.40
N ILE A 230 -1.37 -3.41 37.62
CA ILE A 230 -0.95 -4.80 37.36
C ILE A 230 -0.61 -5.49 38.70
N GLY A 231 0.19 -4.84 39.55
CA GLY A 231 0.55 -5.38 40.86
C GLY A 231 -0.65 -5.59 41.75
N GLU A 232 -1.61 -4.65 41.83
CA GLU A 232 -2.85 -4.79 42.57
C GLU A 232 -3.70 -5.98 42.07
N ARG A 233 -3.88 -6.11 40.76
CA ARG A 233 -4.60 -7.23 40.13
C ARG A 233 -3.92 -8.57 40.39
N ARG A 234 -2.60 -8.62 40.31
CA ARG A 234 -1.85 -9.86 40.57
C ARG A 234 -2.07 -10.35 41.99
N ARG A 235 -2.07 -9.44 42.95
CA ARG A 235 -2.41 -9.77 44.35
C ARG A 235 -3.82 -10.41 44.45
N HIS A 236 -4.83 -9.77 43.88
CA HIS A 236 -6.20 -10.30 43.88
C HIS A 236 -6.29 -11.68 43.21
N ILE A 237 -5.55 -11.93 42.16
CA ILE A 237 -5.52 -13.24 41.49
C ILE A 237 -4.94 -14.30 42.45
N ILE A 238 -3.83 -14.00 43.14
CA ILE A 238 -3.21 -14.91 44.11
C ILE A 238 -4.14 -15.15 45.26
N GLU A 239 -4.76 -14.12 45.83
CA GLU A 239 -5.74 -14.23 46.91
C GLU A 239 -6.97 -15.05 46.52
N ALA A 240 -7.45 -14.91 45.29
CA ALA A 240 -8.60 -15.68 44.77
C ALA A 240 -8.28 -17.18 44.62
N THR A 241 -7.02 -17.57 44.39
CA THR A 241 -6.61 -18.98 44.32
C THR A 241 -6.60 -19.63 45.72
N ILE A 242 -6.58 -18.83 46.77
CA ILE A 242 -6.53 -19.26 48.18
C ILE A 242 -7.92 -19.48 48.79
N SER A 243 -9.00 -19.14 48.09
CA SER A 243 -10.38 -19.11 48.62
C SER A 243 -10.93 -20.47 49.11
N ASP A 244 -10.22 -21.58 48.85
CA ASP A 244 -10.61 -22.93 49.30
C ASP A 244 -10.11 -23.33 50.70
N GLY A 245 -9.57 -22.38 51.47
CA GLY A 245 -9.27 -22.55 52.91
C GLY A 245 -8.09 -23.48 53.25
N LYS A 246 -7.27 -23.85 52.30
CA LYS A 246 -6.14 -24.78 52.50
C LYS A 246 -4.76 -24.08 52.57
N ASP A 247 -4.65 -22.82 52.10
CA ASP A 247 -3.38 -22.11 52.07
C ASP A 247 -3.55 -20.65 52.52
N SER A 248 -2.45 -20.00 52.93
CA SER A 248 -2.44 -18.56 53.22
C SER A 248 -1.70 -17.80 52.14
N PHE A 249 -1.99 -16.50 51.99
CA PHE A 249 -1.25 -15.64 51.05
C PHE A 249 0.26 -15.71 51.29
N SER A 250 0.70 -15.79 52.54
CA SER A 250 2.09 -15.99 52.95
C SER A 250 2.68 -17.27 52.38
N ASN A 251 1.99 -18.38 52.47
CA ASN A 251 2.48 -19.66 52.00
C ASN A 251 2.64 -19.68 50.47
N VAL A 252 1.64 -19.18 49.75
CA VAL A 252 1.68 -19.11 48.29
C VAL A 252 2.82 -18.18 47.83
N LEU A 253 2.98 -17.04 48.46
CA LEU A 253 4.02 -16.08 48.14
C LEU A 253 5.42 -16.65 48.41
N GLY A 254 5.61 -17.37 49.53
CA GLY A 254 6.86 -18.05 49.87
C GLY A 254 7.23 -19.15 48.89
N HIS A 255 6.25 -19.86 48.32
CA HIS A 255 6.52 -20.87 47.27
C HIS A 255 6.86 -20.27 45.92
N LEU A 256 6.50 -19.00 45.68
CA LEU A 256 6.80 -18.32 44.42
C LEU A 256 8.20 -17.71 44.38
N ASP A 257 8.84 -17.43 45.51
CA ASP A 257 10.17 -16.84 45.57
C ASP A 257 10.97 -17.25 46.82
N GLN A 258 12.14 -17.84 46.67
CA GLN A 258 12.99 -18.29 47.76
C GLN A 258 13.46 -17.14 48.68
N GLU A 259 13.72 -15.95 48.11
CA GLU A 259 14.08 -14.78 48.92
C GLU A 259 12.93 -14.33 49.82
N VAL A 260 11.71 -14.44 49.31
CA VAL A 260 10.50 -14.15 50.05
C VAL A 260 10.32 -15.15 51.20
N GLU A 261 10.52 -16.45 50.93
CA GLU A 261 10.49 -17.47 51.97
C GLU A 261 11.50 -17.23 53.08
N GLU A 262 12.74 -16.82 52.76
CA GLU A 262 13.76 -16.48 53.74
C GLU A 262 13.41 -15.25 54.57
N LYS A 263 12.84 -14.18 53.99
CA LYS A 263 12.37 -12.99 54.70
C LYS A 263 11.25 -13.33 55.70
N MET A 264 10.30 -14.15 55.26
CA MET A 264 9.22 -14.63 56.14
C MET A 264 9.76 -15.47 57.31
N ARG A 265 10.73 -16.35 57.07
CA ARG A 265 11.42 -17.12 58.13
C ARG A 265 12.17 -16.22 59.13
N LYS A 266 12.59 -15.03 58.71
CA LYS A 266 13.19 -14.03 59.61
C LYS A 266 12.17 -13.20 60.35
N GLY A 267 10.88 -13.41 60.11
CA GLY A 267 9.78 -12.75 60.82
C GLY A 267 9.36 -11.40 60.22
N GLU A 268 9.73 -11.11 58.99
CA GLU A 268 9.31 -9.91 58.31
C GLU A 268 7.81 -10.00 57.95
N ASP A 269 7.10 -8.85 57.98
CA ASP A 269 5.69 -8.77 57.69
C ASP A 269 5.38 -9.00 56.18
N VAL A 270 4.39 -9.81 55.87
CA VAL A 270 4.02 -10.21 54.52
C VAL A 270 3.56 -9.03 53.67
N GLU A 271 2.91 -8.04 54.29
CA GLU A 271 2.47 -6.84 53.60
C GLU A 271 3.70 -5.96 53.18
N GLU A 272 4.67 -5.85 54.07
CA GLU A 272 5.92 -5.13 53.79
C GLU A 272 6.72 -5.83 52.70
N ILE A 273 6.85 -7.15 52.72
CA ILE A 273 7.47 -7.95 51.68
C ILE A 273 6.77 -7.74 50.32
N TRP A 274 5.44 -7.81 50.28
CA TRP A 274 4.68 -7.59 49.04
C TRP A 274 4.88 -6.17 48.48
N MET A 275 4.85 -5.16 49.33
CA MET A 275 5.09 -3.78 48.94
C MET A 275 6.51 -3.57 48.39
N GLU A 276 7.48 -4.21 49.02
CA GLU A 276 8.88 -4.17 48.56
C GLU A 276 9.02 -4.84 47.17
N LEU A 277 8.54 -6.06 47.00
CA LEU A 277 8.58 -6.79 45.74
C LEU A 277 7.94 -5.98 44.60
N ARG A 278 6.75 -5.44 44.82
CA ARG A 278 6.05 -4.63 43.84
C ARG A 278 6.83 -3.34 43.50
N THR A 279 7.44 -2.71 44.49
CA THR A 279 8.19 -1.47 44.31
C THR A 279 9.48 -1.73 43.53
N ASN A 280 10.20 -2.78 43.89
CA ASN A 280 11.44 -3.17 43.21
C ASN A 280 11.11 -3.57 41.74
N TRP A 281 10.11 -4.42 41.52
CA TRP A 281 9.67 -4.80 40.19
C TRP A 281 9.31 -3.59 39.31
N LYS A 282 8.52 -2.63 39.81
CA LYS A 282 8.20 -1.39 39.08
C LYS A 282 9.45 -0.60 38.72
N LYS A 283 10.35 -0.43 39.71
CA LYS A 283 11.60 0.29 39.56
C LYS A 283 12.49 -0.38 38.50
N ASP A 284 12.61 -1.70 38.53
CA ASP A 284 13.43 -2.46 37.58
C ASP A 284 12.94 -2.27 36.14
N ILE A 285 11.63 -2.38 35.89
CA ILE A 285 11.05 -2.16 34.55
C ILE A 285 11.32 -0.74 34.07
N ILE A 286 10.99 0.27 34.89
CA ILE A 286 11.16 1.67 34.51
C ILE A 286 12.65 1.97 34.26
N THR A 287 13.53 1.50 35.13
CA THR A 287 14.97 1.72 35.01
C THR A 287 15.53 1.04 33.77
N CYS A 288 15.15 -0.20 33.51
CA CYS A 288 15.60 -0.94 32.33
C CYS A 288 15.25 -0.22 31.02
N ILE A 289 13.96 0.16 30.84
CA ILE A 289 13.53 0.87 29.63
C ILE A 289 14.20 2.26 29.55
N LYS A 290 14.32 2.97 30.68
CA LYS A 290 14.94 4.29 30.75
C LYS A 290 16.45 4.24 30.43
N ASN A 291 17.14 3.19 30.85
CA ASN A 291 18.55 2.97 30.52
C ASN A 291 18.76 2.76 29.01
N SER A 292 17.82 2.13 28.32
CA SER A 292 17.88 1.99 26.85
C SER A 292 17.88 3.36 26.15
N PHE A 293 17.24 4.39 26.70
CA PHE A 293 17.32 5.77 26.18
C PHE A 293 18.59 6.53 26.58
N SER A 294 19.06 6.29 27.80
CA SER A 294 20.10 7.12 28.43
C SER A 294 21.50 6.59 28.20
N LEU A 295 21.64 5.27 28.11
CA LEU A 295 22.94 4.61 28.04
C LEU A 295 23.26 4.11 26.63
N GLN A 296 22.26 3.73 25.85
CA GLN A 296 22.51 3.25 24.50
C GLN A 296 22.90 4.41 23.59
N GLU A 297 24.14 4.32 23.10
CA GLU A 297 24.71 5.27 22.17
C GLU A 297 24.56 4.76 20.74
N ILE A 298 24.08 5.62 19.86
CA ILE A 298 23.89 5.32 18.45
C ILE A 298 25.08 5.91 17.68
N PRO A 299 25.96 5.09 17.10
CA PRO A 299 27.06 5.57 16.29
C PRO A 299 26.56 6.46 15.16
N THR A 300 27.08 7.67 15.06
CA THR A 300 26.65 8.64 14.07
C THR A 300 27.83 9.21 13.33
N ILE A 301 27.77 9.14 12.00
CA ILE A 301 28.73 9.78 11.10
C ILE A 301 28.20 11.17 10.79
N LEU A 302 28.94 12.19 11.23
CA LEU A 302 28.59 13.59 11.03
C LEU A 302 29.42 14.16 9.88
N LEU A 303 28.74 14.52 8.78
CA LEU A 303 29.33 15.21 7.64
C LEU A 303 29.31 16.72 7.89
N PRO A 304 30.39 17.43 7.55
CA PRO A 304 30.43 18.88 7.70
C PRO A 304 29.59 19.60 6.65
N ALA A 305 29.25 20.87 6.90
CA ALA A 305 28.39 21.67 6.03
C ALA A 305 28.97 21.93 4.60
N ASP A 306 30.28 21.83 4.41
CA ASP A 306 30.91 21.92 3.09
C ASP A 306 30.63 20.71 2.17
N GLU A 307 30.10 19.61 2.71
CA GLU A 307 29.65 18.44 1.94
C GLU A 307 28.19 18.54 1.43
N VAL A 308 27.47 19.63 1.70
CA VAL A 308 26.06 19.82 1.24
C VAL A 308 25.92 19.59 -0.26
N GLY A 309 26.85 20.10 -1.07
CA GLY A 309 26.85 19.92 -2.52
C GLY A 309 26.99 18.44 -2.97
N ARG A 310 27.54 17.57 -2.11
CA ARG A 310 27.76 16.15 -2.35
C ARG A 310 26.79 15.25 -1.62
N ALA A 311 25.88 15.81 -0.83
CA ALA A 311 24.97 15.06 0.03
C ALA A 311 24.18 13.97 -0.71
N VAL A 312 23.67 14.29 -1.91
CA VAL A 312 22.91 13.33 -2.74
C VAL A 312 23.81 12.16 -3.20
N ALA A 313 25.03 12.45 -3.62
CA ALA A 313 25.99 11.40 -4.03
C ALA A 313 26.40 10.54 -2.85
N THR A 314 26.65 11.15 -1.68
CA THR A 314 26.99 10.45 -0.44
C THR A 314 25.83 9.56 0.03
N PHE A 315 24.62 10.09 -0.02
CA PHE A 315 23.40 9.33 0.29
C PHE A 315 23.26 8.10 -0.63
N SER A 316 23.47 8.28 -1.93
CA SER A 316 23.40 7.17 -2.90
C SER A 316 24.46 6.11 -2.63
N ALA A 317 25.72 6.51 -2.39
CA ALA A 317 26.83 5.59 -2.13
C ALA A 317 26.66 4.78 -0.84
N VAL A 318 26.16 5.42 0.23
CA VAL A 318 25.93 4.73 1.52
C VAL A 318 24.83 3.69 1.41
N ASN A 319 23.80 3.95 0.58
CA ASN A 319 22.68 3.03 0.40
C ASN A 319 22.95 1.87 -0.59
N GLU A 320 24.07 1.87 -1.33
CA GLU A 320 24.46 0.75 -2.19
C GLU A 320 24.73 -0.55 -1.39
N GLY A 321 25.17 -0.45 -0.14
CA GLY A 321 25.42 -1.59 0.76
C GLY A 321 24.19 -2.09 1.52
N GLY A 322 23.03 -1.41 1.43
CA GLY A 322 21.80 -1.71 2.16
C GLY A 322 20.62 -2.05 1.25
N THR A 323 19.41 -1.60 1.62
CA THR A 323 18.25 -1.66 0.72
C THR A 323 18.50 -0.69 -0.43
N ARG A 324 18.67 -1.22 -1.66
CA ARG A 324 18.94 -0.40 -2.85
C ARG A 324 17.86 0.67 -2.99
N LEU A 325 18.31 1.91 -3.24
CA LEU A 325 17.41 2.98 -3.65
C LEU A 325 16.79 2.63 -5.01
N ASP A 326 15.50 2.86 -5.13
CA ASP A 326 14.88 2.79 -6.44
C ASP A 326 15.29 4.03 -7.29
N PRO A 327 15.22 3.96 -8.61
CA PRO A 327 15.56 5.10 -9.47
C PRO A 327 14.72 6.35 -9.18
N TYR A 328 13.50 6.19 -8.68
CA TYR A 328 12.62 7.30 -8.30
C TYR A 328 13.18 8.06 -7.10
N ASP A 329 13.69 7.36 -6.08
CA ASP A 329 14.32 7.97 -4.91
C ASP A 329 15.53 8.85 -5.32
N LEU A 330 16.32 8.38 -6.31
CA LEU A 330 17.45 9.14 -6.83
C LEU A 330 17.02 10.40 -7.59
N ILE A 331 15.92 10.34 -8.34
CA ILE A 331 15.35 11.51 -9.05
C ILE A 331 14.76 12.50 -8.03
N VAL A 332 14.07 12.02 -6.99
CA VAL A 332 13.58 12.88 -5.88
C VAL A 332 14.74 13.60 -5.21
N ALA A 333 15.83 12.87 -4.91
CA ALA A 333 17.04 13.45 -4.34
C ALA A 333 17.68 14.52 -5.25
N ARG A 334 17.73 14.26 -6.56
CA ARG A 334 18.25 15.22 -7.52
C ARG A 334 17.39 16.47 -7.65
N ALA A 335 16.06 16.30 -7.68
CA ALA A 335 15.11 17.41 -7.72
C ALA A 335 15.26 18.37 -6.54
N ALA A 336 15.61 17.87 -5.36
CA ALA A 336 15.75 18.65 -4.13
C ALA A 336 16.87 19.73 -4.20
N LYS A 337 17.82 19.63 -5.16
CA LYS A 337 18.83 20.68 -5.38
C LYS A 337 18.29 22.03 -5.85
N SER A 338 17.04 22.10 -6.30
CA SER A 338 16.41 23.34 -6.77
C SER A 338 15.70 24.14 -5.67
N ARG A 339 15.81 23.77 -4.41
CA ARG A 339 15.17 24.44 -3.27
C ARG A 339 13.65 24.63 -3.45
N GLN A 340 12.97 23.61 -3.94
CA GLN A 340 11.51 23.63 -4.07
C GLN A 340 10.89 23.59 -2.68
N GLU A 341 9.82 24.36 -2.47
CA GLU A 341 9.08 24.40 -1.21
C GLU A 341 8.53 23.01 -0.81
N LYS A 342 8.11 22.21 -1.82
CA LYS A 342 7.60 20.86 -1.64
C LYS A 342 8.49 19.85 -2.38
N SER A 343 8.63 18.66 -1.83
CA SER A 343 9.36 17.57 -2.52
C SER A 343 8.69 17.21 -3.84
N LEU A 344 9.46 16.60 -4.74
CA LEU A 344 8.94 16.04 -5.99
C LEU A 344 7.77 15.09 -5.74
N THR A 345 7.88 14.22 -4.75
CA THR A 345 6.82 13.25 -4.38
C THR A 345 5.54 13.97 -3.94
N ILE A 346 5.64 14.99 -3.08
CA ILE A 346 4.46 15.75 -2.63
C ILE A 346 3.79 16.45 -3.80
N ARG A 347 4.57 17.11 -4.67
CA ARG A 347 4.04 17.77 -5.86
C ARG A 347 3.35 16.78 -6.81
N ALA A 348 3.96 15.62 -7.04
CA ALA A 348 3.37 14.57 -7.88
C ALA A 348 2.03 14.08 -7.30
N VAL A 349 1.96 13.82 -5.99
CA VAL A 349 0.72 13.40 -5.31
C VAL A 349 -0.36 14.48 -5.42
N GLU A 350 -0.03 15.73 -5.18
CA GLU A 350 -0.98 16.85 -5.30
C GLU A 350 -1.54 17.00 -6.73
N LEU A 351 -0.70 16.82 -7.74
CA LEU A 351 -1.11 16.87 -9.15
C LEU A 351 -1.98 15.67 -9.54
N LEU A 352 -1.68 14.47 -9.03
CA LEU A 352 -2.48 13.26 -9.27
C LEU A 352 -3.87 13.35 -8.62
N LYS A 353 -3.99 14.05 -7.50
CA LYS A 353 -5.27 14.26 -6.80
C LYS A 353 -6.17 15.31 -7.45
N LYS A 354 -5.61 16.18 -8.27
CA LYS A 354 -6.43 17.11 -9.04
C LYS A 354 -7.20 16.36 -10.11
N ASP A 355 -8.49 16.64 -10.24
CA ASP A 355 -9.30 16.10 -11.32
C ASP A 355 -8.80 16.54 -12.69
N ILE A 356 -9.03 15.71 -13.70
CA ILE A 356 -8.95 16.12 -15.09
C ILE A 356 -10.35 16.52 -15.57
N SER A 357 -10.47 17.63 -16.25
CA SER A 357 -11.71 18.22 -16.72
C SER A 357 -11.92 18.03 -18.23
N ASN A 358 -13.06 18.46 -18.73
CA ASN A 358 -13.46 18.44 -20.15
C ASN A 358 -13.57 17.02 -20.75
N LEU A 359 -13.72 16.00 -19.91
CA LEU A 359 -13.78 14.62 -20.39
C LEU A 359 -15.03 14.32 -21.18
N LYS A 360 -16.14 15.00 -20.87
CA LYS A 360 -17.35 14.88 -21.63
C LYS A 360 -17.15 15.34 -23.08
N GLU A 361 -16.45 16.43 -23.32
CA GLU A 361 -16.10 16.92 -24.64
C GLU A 361 -15.19 15.92 -25.38
N VAL A 362 -14.17 15.40 -24.69
CA VAL A 362 -13.17 14.47 -25.27
C VAL A 362 -13.78 13.12 -25.63
N PHE A 363 -14.64 12.57 -24.77
CA PHE A 363 -15.10 11.18 -24.90
C PHE A 363 -16.57 11.01 -25.30
N SER A 364 -17.42 12.09 -25.34
CA SER A 364 -18.86 11.94 -25.62
C SER A 364 -19.17 11.36 -26.99
N HIS A 365 -18.29 11.47 -27.95
CA HIS A 365 -18.49 10.90 -29.27
C HIS A 365 -18.66 9.38 -29.23
N ASN A 366 -17.90 8.73 -28.36
CA ASN A 366 -17.87 7.27 -28.22
C ASN A 366 -18.57 6.77 -26.96
N ILE A 367 -18.79 7.66 -25.96
CA ILE A 367 -19.28 7.31 -24.63
C ILE A 367 -20.39 8.29 -24.24
N GLY A 368 -21.64 7.88 -24.39
CA GLY A 368 -22.81 8.76 -24.21
C GLY A 368 -22.95 9.42 -22.83
N ASP A 369 -22.35 8.85 -21.77
CA ASP A 369 -22.48 9.27 -20.36
C ASP A 369 -21.11 9.58 -19.71
N ALA A 370 -20.14 10.06 -20.48
CA ALA A 370 -18.84 10.45 -19.92
C ALA A 370 -19.01 11.57 -18.86
N PRO A 371 -18.37 11.46 -17.68
CA PRO A 371 -18.43 12.51 -16.67
C PRO A 371 -17.63 13.74 -17.12
N GLU A 372 -17.96 14.92 -16.60
CA GLU A 372 -17.23 16.16 -16.86
C GLU A 372 -15.81 16.12 -16.30
N THR A 373 -15.65 15.54 -15.12
CA THR A 373 -14.37 15.42 -14.43
C THR A 373 -14.13 14.01 -13.94
N TRP A 374 -12.85 13.62 -13.84
CA TRP A 374 -12.45 12.34 -13.31
C TRP A 374 -11.11 12.44 -12.56
N SER A 375 -11.00 11.69 -11.46
CA SER A 375 -9.75 11.55 -10.70
C SER A 375 -9.09 10.21 -10.98
N CYS A 376 -7.80 10.23 -11.31
CA CYS A 376 -7.01 9.02 -11.45
C CYS A 376 -6.61 8.39 -10.10
N GLU A 377 -6.93 9.02 -8.98
CA GLU A 377 -6.59 8.52 -7.64
C GLU A 377 -7.15 7.10 -7.41
N SER A 378 -8.38 6.85 -7.87
CA SER A 378 -9.02 5.55 -7.80
C SER A 378 -8.45 4.50 -8.76
N PHE A 379 -7.59 4.91 -9.71
CA PHE A 379 -7.02 4.02 -10.73
C PHE A 379 -5.78 3.25 -10.24
N GLY A 380 -5.42 3.36 -8.96
CA GLY A 380 -4.32 2.62 -8.36
C GLY A 380 -2.93 3.25 -8.57
N VAL A 381 -2.89 4.55 -8.88
CA VAL A 381 -1.62 5.31 -8.99
C VAL A 381 -1.04 5.68 -7.63
N LEU A 382 -1.89 5.75 -6.60
CA LEU A 382 -1.53 6.04 -5.22
C LEU A 382 -1.99 4.91 -4.29
N ALA A 383 -1.17 4.62 -3.29
CA ALA A 383 -1.51 3.77 -2.15
C ALA A 383 -1.19 4.55 -0.87
N ASP A 384 -2.20 4.81 -0.02
CA ASP A 384 -2.04 5.61 1.21
C ASP A 384 -1.31 6.96 1.00
N ASN A 385 -1.62 7.67 -0.08
CA ASN A 385 -0.97 8.91 -0.51
C ASN A 385 0.51 8.77 -0.94
N VAL A 386 0.95 7.58 -1.27
CA VAL A 386 2.30 7.32 -1.79
C VAL A 386 2.18 6.81 -3.24
N PRO A 387 3.01 7.31 -4.18
CA PRO A 387 3.05 6.81 -5.54
C PRO A 387 3.36 5.31 -5.59
N THR A 388 2.55 4.54 -6.33
CA THR A 388 2.75 3.10 -6.47
C THR A 388 3.99 2.79 -7.33
N PRO A 389 4.60 1.60 -7.19
CA PRO A 389 5.77 1.24 -7.99
C PRO A 389 5.51 1.33 -9.51
N ILE A 390 4.32 0.93 -9.97
CA ILE A 390 3.96 1.02 -11.39
C ILE A 390 3.92 2.48 -11.85
N PHE A 391 3.30 3.37 -11.07
CA PHE A 391 3.29 4.78 -11.38
C PHE A 391 4.70 5.40 -11.40
N LYS A 392 5.54 5.07 -10.43
CA LYS A 392 6.94 5.54 -10.38
C LYS A 392 7.71 5.16 -11.65
N ASP A 393 7.60 3.91 -12.09
CA ASP A 393 8.25 3.43 -13.33
C ASP A 393 7.75 4.22 -14.55
N ILE A 394 6.43 4.41 -14.68
CA ILE A 394 5.82 5.17 -15.78
C ILE A 394 6.29 6.62 -15.75
N PHE A 395 6.23 7.27 -14.60
CA PHE A 395 6.63 8.68 -14.46
C PHE A 395 8.09 8.92 -14.80
N LEU A 396 9.00 8.04 -14.39
CA LEU A 396 10.41 8.16 -14.67
C LEU A 396 10.69 8.07 -16.19
N ASN A 397 10.07 7.12 -16.87
CA ASN A 397 10.21 6.97 -18.31
C ASN A 397 9.63 8.18 -19.05
N VAL A 398 8.43 8.65 -18.65
CA VAL A 398 7.79 9.84 -19.24
C VAL A 398 8.66 11.06 -19.07
N LEU A 399 9.17 11.31 -17.87
CA LEU A 399 10.03 12.46 -17.58
C LEU A 399 11.30 12.43 -18.43
N SER A 400 11.90 11.27 -18.57
CA SER A 400 13.11 11.08 -19.39
C SER A 400 12.81 11.29 -20.88
N ILE A 401 11.80 10.65 -21.43
CA ILE A 401 11.41 10.79 -22.85
C ILE A 401 11.01 12.25 -23.14
N TYR A 402 10.28 12.90 -22.26
CA TYR A 402 9.88 14.30 -22.44
C TYR A 402 11.10 15.22 -22.56
N ASN A 403 12.06 15.10 -21.65
CA ASN A 403 13.25 15.96 -21.61
C ASN A 403 14.27 15.65 -22.71
N HIS A 404 14.51 14.37 -23.00
CA HIS A 404 15.52 13.98 -24.01
C HIS A 404 15.00 14.08 -25.42
N CYS A 405 13.71 13.84 -25.64
CA CYS A 405 13.13 13.70 -26.97
C CYS A 405 12.12 14.81 -27.30
N LYS A 406 11.00 14.89 -26.57
CA LYS A 406 9.87 15.78 -26.92
C LYS A 406 10.28 17.24 -26.95
N LEU A 407 10.92 17.78 -25.91
CA LEU A 407 11.37 19.17 -25.84
C LEU A 407 12.47 19.48 -26.82
N LYS A 408 13.32 18.51 -27.18
CA LYS A 408 14.46 18.69 -28.05
C LYS A 408 14.17 18.27 -29.52
N SER A 409 12.92 17.85 -29.79
CA SER A 409 12.49 17.32 -31.10
C SER A 409 13.41 16.24 -31.63
N LYS A 410 13.84 15.32 -30.76
CA LYS A 410 14.71 14.18 -31.09
C LYS A 410 13.94 12.88 -31.02
N ASP A 411 14.34 11.93 -31.83
CA ASP A 411 13.77 10.60 -31.82
C ASP A 411 14.08 9.86 -30.51
N PRO A 412 13.11 9.14 -29.92
CA PRO A 412 13.31 8.33 -28.74
C PRO A 412 14.32 7.20 -29.04
N LYS A 413 15.07 6.83 -27.99
CA LYS A 413 16.02 5.71 -28.04
C LYS A 413 15.88 4.87 -26.79
N VAL A 414 16.22 3.59 -26.88
CA VAL A 414 16.18 2.65 -25.75
C VAL A 414 16.97 3.16 -24.53
N GLU A 415 18.07 3.88 -24.76
CA GLU A 415 18.86 4.47 -23.68
C GLU A 415 18.09 5.52 -22.84
N HIS A 416 17.07 6.18 -23.42
CA HIS A 416 16.26 7.18 -22.72
C HIS A 416 15.28 6.57 -21.72
N ILE A 417 14.92 5.29 -21.87
CA ILE A 417 14.04 4.56 -20.94
C ILE A 417 14.84 3.63 -20.00
N LYS A 418 16.17 3.61 -20.12
CA LYS A 418 17.05 2.91 -19.18
C LYS A 418 17.44 3.83 -18.02
N ILE A 419 17.77 3.22 -16.88
CA ILE A 419 18.16 3.91 -15.65
C ILE A 419 19.20 5.00 -15.90
N LYS A 420 20.19 4.76 -16.77
CA LYS A 420 21.22 5.73 -17.08
C LYS A 420 20.66 7.02 -17.66
N GLY A 421 19.80 6.92 -18.69
CA GLY A 421 19.17 8.10 -19.31
C GLY A 421 18.26 8.86 -18.35
N ILE A 422 17.53 8.14 -17.49
CA ILE A 422 16.71 8.75 -16.45
C ILE A 422 17.58 9.52 -15.44
N LEU A 423 18.70 8.95 -15.02
CA LEU A 423 19.60 9.57 -14.05
C LEU A 423 20.49 10.68 -14.67
N ASP A 424 20.52 10.86 -15.97
CA ASP A 424 21.22 11.98 -16.60
C ASP A 424 20.45 13.31 -16.52
N LEU A 425 19.16 13.30 -16.14
CA LEU A 425 18.35 14.49 -16.00
C LEU A 425 18.88 15.44 -14.91
N SER A 426 18.97 16.73 -15.24
CA SER A 426 19.31 17.77 -14.29
C SER A 426 18.15 18.10 -13.34
N HIS A 427 18.45 18.73 -12.21
CA HIS A 427 17.41 19.17 -11.27
C HIS A 427 16.43 20.20 -11.88
N HIS A 428 16.86 21.02 -12.83
CA HIS A 428 15.99 21.93 -13.59
C HIS A 428 15.01 21.17 -14.47
N GLU A 429 15.52 20.28 -15.33
CA GLU A 429 14.68 19.46 -16.22
C GLU A 429 13.63 18.66 -15.45
N ILE A 430 14.00 18.14 -14.28
CA ILE A 430 13.04 17.42 -13.41
C ILE A 430 11.97 18.38 -12.90
N ASN A 431 12.36 19.49 -12.26
CA ASN A 431 11.42 20.35 -11.53
C ASN A 431 10.47 21.15 -12.43
N GLU A 432 10.93 21.57 -13.60
CA GLU A 432 10.12 22.33 -14.55
C GLU A 432 9.12 21.46 -15.31
N ASN A 433 9.39 20.16 -15.45
CA ASN A 433 8.62 19.29 -16.34
C ASN A 433 7.73 18.27 -15.59
N VAL A 434 7.62 18.34 -14.26
CA VAL A 434 6.73 17.47 -13.46
C VAL A 434 5.27 17.64 -13.88
N GLU A 435 4.80 18.88 -13.98
CA GLU A 435 3.39 19.18 -14.24
C GLU A 435 2.92 18.71 -15.62
N PRO A 436 3.59 19.07 -16.74
CA PRO A 436 3.20 18.55 -18.05
C PRO A 436 3.30 17.02 -18.15
N CYS A 437 4.32 16.39 -17.53
CA CYS A 437 4.43 14.93 -17.52
C CYS A 437 3.26 14.28 -16.79
N ILE A 438 2.89 14.78 -15.62
CA ILE A 438 1.75 14.21 -14.86
C ILE A 438 0.43 14.46 -15.59
N LEU A 439 0.25 15.61 -16.22
CA LEU A 439 -0.94 15.87 -17.03
C LEU A 439 -1.08 14.86 -18.17
N ALA A 440 0.00 14.61 -18.93
CA ALA A 440 -0.02 13.64 -20.01
C ALA A 440 -0.27 12.20 -19.51
N ILE A 441 0.31 11.82 -18.36
CA ILE A 441 0.01 10.53 -17.70
C ILE A 441 -1.47 10.45 -17.38
N LYS A 442 -2.05 11.47 -16.75
CA LYS A 442 -3.48 11.48 -16.37
C LYS A 442 -4.39 11.35 -17.60
N ARG A 443 -4.05 12.02 -18.71
CA ARG A 443 -4.77 11.90 -19.99
C ARG A 443 -4.71 10.47 -20.53
N ALA A 444 -3.54 9.83 -20.48
CA ALA A 444 -3.39 8.44 -20.90
C ALA A 444 -4.16 7.47 -20.01
N LEU A 445 -4.16 7.69 -18.69
CA LEU A 445 -4.95 6.90 -17.76
C LEU A 445 -6.47 7.08 -17.99
N ALA A 446 -6.92 8.32 -18.26
CA ALA A 446 -8.29 8.58 -18.65
C ALA A 446 -8.63 7.86 -19.97
N PHE A 447 -7.81 7.98 -20.99
CA PHE A 447 -7.97 7.26 -22.25
C PHE A 447 -8.11 5.74 -22.03
N LEU A 448 -7.19 5.13 -21.28
CA LEU A 448 -7.25 3.69 -20.98
C LEU A 448 -8.50 3.30 -20.18
N CYS A 449 -8.93 4.16 -19.24
CA CYS A 449 -10.12 3.93 -18.46
C CYS A 449 -11.40 4.04 -19.34
N PHE A 450 -11.53 5.12 -20.09
CA PHE A 450 -12.76 5.45 -20.82
C PHE A 450 -12.89 4.70 -22.15
N ARG A 451 -11.81 4.55 -22.90
CA ARG A 451 -11.79 3.93 -24.22
C ARG A 451 -11.43 2.44 -24.17
N CYS A 452 -10.47 2.06 -23.33
CA CYS A 452 -9.96 0.69 -23.31
C CYS A 452 -10.51 -0.16 -22.15
N GLY A 453 -11.48 0.34 -21.38
CA GLY A 453 -12.16 -0.45 -20.35
C GLY A 453 -11.30 -0.86 -19.16
N MET A 454 -10.15 -0.22 -18.92
CA MET A 454 -9.32 -0.51 -17.76
C MET A 454 -9.94 0.01 -16.46
N LYS A 455 -9.88 -0.79 -15.39
CA LYS A 455 -10.34 -0.44 -14.04
C LYS A 455 -9.23 0.11 -13.17
N SER A 456 -8.01 -0.29 -13.43
CA SER A 456 -6.84 -0.01 -12.61
C SER A 456 -5.57 -0.02 -13.46
N ILE A 457 -4.56 0.72 -13.04
CA ILE A 457 -3.22 0.67 -13.64
C ILE A 457 -2.61 -0.76 -13.60
N ASN A 458 -3.08 -1.60 -12.68
CA ASN A 458 -2.64 -3.00 -12.58
C ASN A 458 -3.20 -3.89 -13.72
N ASP A 459 -4.22 -3.44 -14.46
CA ASP A 459 -4.75 -4.15 -15.63
C ASP A 459 -3.84 -3.95 -16.86
N LEU A 460 -2.86 -3.05 -16.78
CA LEU A 460 -1.91 -2.78 -17.86
C LEU A 460 -1.03 -4.01 -18.10
N SER A 461 -1.25 -4.65 -19.24
CA SER A 461 -0.59 -5.90 -19.59
C SER A 461 0.93 -5.77 -19.77
N TYR A 462 1.35 -4.67 -20.38
CA TYR A 462 2.75 -4.32 -20.60
C TYR A 462 3.02 -2.89 -20.15
N LYS A 463 3.86 -2.70 -19.16
CA LYS A 463 4.09 -1.38 -18.53
C LYS A 463 4.62 -0.34 -19.52
N LEU A 464 5.42 -0.73 -20.49
CA LEU A 464 6.00 0.19 -21.47
C LEU A 464 5.01 0.61 -22.56
N MET A 465 3.93 -0.15 -22.77
CA MET A 465 2.92 0.14 -23.78
C MET A 465 2.17 1.45 -23.53
N ILE A 466 2.15 1.96 -22.30
CA ILE A 466 1.54 3.26 -22.00
C ILE A 466 2.39 4.45 -22.52
N GLN A 467 3.69 4.27 -22.75
CA GLN A 467 4.59 5.38 -23.11
C GLN A 467 4.27 6.02 -24.48
N PRO A 468 4.02 5.26 -25.57
CA PRO A 468 3.57 5.84 -26.82
C PRO A 468 2.28 6.64 -26.70
N ILE A 469 1.31 6.14 -25.91
CA ILE A 469 0.05 6.85 -25.64
C ILE A 469 0.33 8.19 -24.94
N ILE A 470 1.12 8.17 -23.86
CA ILE A 470 1.47 9.38 -23.11
C ILE A 470 2.20 10.38 -24.01
N TYR A 471 3.12 9.90 -24.84
CA TYR A 471 3.88 10.76 -25.75
C TYR A 471 2.98 11.54 -26.72
N CYS A 472 1.96 10.90 -27.25
CA CYS A 472 0.96 11.54 -28.11
C CYS A 472 0.10 12.53 -27.33
N LEU A 473 -0.33 12.17 -26.12
CA LEU A 473 -1.27 12.95 -25.30
C LEU A 473 -0.65 14.13 -24.55
N PHE A 474 0.65 14.42 -24.74
CA PHE A 474 1.23 15.71 -24.39
C PHE A 474 0.63 16.86 -25.22
N ASP A 475 0.11 16.56 -26.42
CA ASP A 475 -0.43 17.55 -27.33
C ASP A 475 -1.95 17.67 -27.14
N ASP A 476 -2.42 18.90 -26.86
CA ASP A 476 -3.84 19.22 -26.75
C ASP A 476 -4.59 18.92 -28.04
N ASN A 477 -3.97 19.18 -29.22
CA ASN A 477 -4.57 18.86 -30.52
C ASN A 477 -4.78 17.36 -30.76
N VAL A 478 -4.09 16.50 -30.01
CA VAL A 478 -4.33 15.07 -30.05
C VAL A 478 -5.40 14.68 -29.02
N PHE A 479 -5.31 15.21 -27.80
CA PHE A 479 -6.23 14.84 -26.73
C PHE A 479 -7.68 15.26 -27.00
N PHE A 480 -7.88 16.41 -27.66
CA PHE A 480 -9.22 16.91 -28.02
C PHE A 480 -9.72 16.50 -29.41
N ASP A 481 -8.97 15.67 -30.15
CA ASP A 481 -9.37 15.17 -31.46
C ASP A 481 -9.80 13.70 -31.38
N SER A 482 -11.12 13.46 -31.56
CA SER A 482 -11.69 12.11 -31.45
C SER A 482 -11.10 11.13 -32.47
N LYS A 483 -10.81 11.58 -33.70
CA LYS A 483 -10.20 10.72 -34.74
C LYS A 483 -8.77 10.32 -34.42
N LYS A 484 -8.00 11.23 -33.82
CA LYS A 484 -6.65 10.90 -33.35
C LYS A 484 -6.71 9.93 -32.18
N LEU A 485 -7.69 10.07 -31.28
CA LEU A 485 -7.92 9.11 -30.22
C LEU A 485 -8.37 7.75 -30.76
N ASP A 486 -9.23 7.72 -31.82
CA ASP A 486 -9.62 6.48 -32.47
C ASP A 486 -8.39 5.72 -33.01
N ARG A 487 -7.44 6.43 -33.64
CA ARG A 487 -6.18 5.84 -34.11
C ARG A 487 -5.28 5.34 -32.98
N ILE A 488 -5.23 6.03 -31.85
CA ILE A 488 -4.51 5.53 -30.66
C ILE A 488 -5.18 4.25 -30.15
N GLU A 489 -6.50 4.18 -30.12
CA GLU A 489 -7.25 3.00 -29.69
C GLU A 489 -7.06 1.84 -30.67
N TYR A 490 -7.07 2.11 -31.99
CA TYR A 490 -6.73 1.12 -33.01
C TYR A 490 -5.34 0.49 -32.75
N TRP A 491 -4.30 1.34 -32.56
CA TRP A 491 -2.95 0.88 -32.22
C TRP A 491 -2.94 0.05 -30.93
N TYR A 492 -3.70 0.48 -29.90
CA TYR A 492 -3.74 -0.20 -28.61
C TYR A 492 -4.29 -1.63 -28.74
N TRP A 493 -5.47 -1.79 -29.35
CA TRP A 493 -6.07 -3.11 -29.50
C TRP A 493 -5.28 -4.00 -30.45
N LEU A 494 -4.77 -3.47 -31.55
CA LEU A 494 -3.91 -4.21 -32.45
C LEU A 494 -2.67 -4.72 -31.73
N SER A 495 -1.99 -3.90 -30.94
CA SER A 495 -0.76 -4.28 -30.20
C SER A 495 -1.03 -5.31 -29.09
N ILE A 496 -2.20 -5.26 -28.41
CA ILE A 496 -2.60 -6.25 -27.41
C ILE A 496 -2.83 -7.61 -28.06
N PHE A 497 -3.62 -7.63 -29.12
CA PHE A 497 -4.09 -8.89 -29.72
C PHE A 497 -3.13 -9.52 -30.70
N SER A 498 -2.22 -8.76 -31.30
CA SER A 498 -1.09 -9.29 -32.06
C SER A 498 0.08 -9.77 -31.19
N GLY A 499 0.06 -9.46 -29.88
CA GLY A 499 1.13 -9.81 -28.97
C GLY A 499 2.43 -9.01 -29.18
N ARG A 500 2.37 -7.84 -29.83
CA ARG A 500 3.51 -7.01 -30.21
C ARG A 500 4.50 -6.72 -29.07
N TYR A 501 4.03 -6.60 -27.82
CA TYR A 501 4.86 -6.34 -26.64
C TYR A 501 5.29 -7.61 -25.90
N ARG A 502 5.11 -8.79 -26.48
CA ARG A 502 5.47 -10.06 -25.82
C ARG A 502 7.00 -10.17 -25.61
N GLU A 503 7.77 -9.71 -26.57
CA GLU A 503 9.23 -9.70 -26.56
C GLU A 503 9.77 -8.32 -26.91
N TYR A 504 11.03 -8.03 -26.60
CA TYR A 504 11.74 -6.80 -26.97
C TYR A 504 11.00 -5.50 -26.61
N GLN A 505 10.33 -5.47 -25.44
CA GLN A 505 9.44 -4.37 -25.05
C GLN A 505 10.08 -2.98 -25.09
N ASN A 506 11.39 -2.85 -24.81
CA ASN A 506 12.08 -1.56 -24.85
C ASN A 506 12.21 -1.03 -26.28
N GLU A 507 12.63 -1.90 -27.20
CA GLU A 507 12.81 -1.60 -28.60
C GLU A 507 11.45 -1.27 -29.24
N THR A 508 10.45 -2.12 -29.00
CA THR A 508 9.06 -1.93 -29.44
C THR A 508 8.48 -0.61 -28.94
N CYS A 509 8.67 -0.28 -27.66
CA CYS A 509 8.17 0.96 -27.09
C CYS A 509 8.71 2.21 -27.81
N VAL A 510 10.02 2.21 -28.09
CA VAL A 510 10.69 3.33 -28.76
C VAL A 510 10.24 3.45 -30.21
N GLU A 511 10.14 2.33 -30.91
CA GLU A 511 9.63 2.26 -32.29
C GLU A 511 8.17 2.76 -32.35
N ASP A 512 7.33 2.29 -31.44
CA ASP A 512 5.90 2.63 -31.41
C ASP A 512 5.64 4.12 -31.08
N ILE A 513 6.52 4.79 -30.34
CA ILE A 513 6.41 6.24 -30.16
C ILE A 513 6.52 6.96 -31.52
N GLU A 514 7.45 6.57 -32.38
CA GLU A 514 7.63 7.20 -33.68
C GLU A 514 6.52 6.79 -34.66
N VAL A 515 6.19 5.50 -34.70
CA VAL A 515 5.16 4.98 -35.59
C VAL A 515 3.79 5.58 -35.26
N LEU A 516 3.41 5.59 -33.96
CA LEU A 516 2.13 6.13 -33.51
C LEU A 516 2.03 7.63 -33.77
N LYS A 517 3.08 8.39 -33.53
CA LYS A 517 3.15 9.83 -33.82
C LYS A 517 2.85 10.13 -35.31
N ILE A 518 3.34 9.32 -36.22
CA ILE A 518 3.07 9.47 -37.65
C ILE A 518 1.64 9.01 -37.97
N PHE A 519 1.23 7.87 -37.46
CA PHE A 519 -0.04 7.25 -37.75
C PHE A 519 -1.25 8.11 -37.28
N ILE A 520 -1.17 8.76 -36.14
CA ILE A 520 -2.25 9.63 -35.66
C ILE A 520 -2.52 10.83 -36.60
N GLU A 521 -1.52 11.27 -37.34
CA GLU A 521 -1.66 12.38 -38.32
C GLU A 521 -2.05 11.89 -39.73
N THR A 522 -1.47 10.79 -40.18
CA THR A 522 -1.63 10.34 -41.56
C THR A 522 -2.69 9.28 -41.78
N GLY A 523 -2.95 8.45 -40.77
CA GLY A 523 -3.77 7.23 -40.90
C GLY A 523 -3.09 6.19 -41.81
N GLY A 524 -3.84 5.27 -42.34
CA GLY A 524 -3.37 4.20 -43.24
C GLY A 524 -3.07 2.89 -42.51
N HIS A 525 -2.15 2.10 -43.04
CA HIS A 525 -1.70 0.86 -42.41
C HIS A 525 -0.65 1.14 -41.35
N LEU A 526 -0.87 0.63 -40.15
CA LEU A 526 0.04 0.82 -39.02
C LEU A 526 1.18 -0.20 -39.07
N PHE A 527 0.84 -1.48 -39.04
CA PHE A 527 1.76 -2.62 -39.08
C PHE A 527 1.15 -3.67 -40.03
N LYS A 528 1.58 -3.66 -41.28
CA LYS A 528 0.98 -4.52 -42.29
C LYS A 528 0.95 -6.00 -41.91
N ASP A 529 2.06 -6.50 -41.38
CA ASP A 529 2.19 -7.89 -40.98
C ASP A 529 1.33 -8.20 -39.72
N ASP A 530 1.25 -7.27 -38.76
CA ASP A 530 0.45 -7.45 -37.53
C ASP A 530 -1.06 -7.41 -37.83
N GLU A 531 -1.49 -6.58 -38.78
CA GLU A 531 -2.90 -6.55 -39.22
C GLU A 531 -3.30 -7.88 -39.87
N GLU A 532 -2.43 -8.46 -40.68
CA GLU A 532 -2.65 -9.76 -41.31
C GLU A 532 -2.56 -10.94 -40.30
N MET A 533 -1.74 -10.78 -39.27
CA MET A 533 -1.48 -11.81 -38.27
C MET A 533 -2.41 -11.76 -37.06
N LEU A 534 -3.22 -10.70 -36.90
CA LEU A 534 -4.05 -10.46 -35.73
C LEU A 534 -4.85 -11.68 -35.29
N LEU A 535 -5.42 -12.41 -36.25
CA LEU A 535 -6.23 -13.61 -36.00
C LEU A 535 -5.44 -14.92 -36.03
N ASN A 536 -4.21 -14.90 -36.52
CA ASN A 536 -3.37 -16.07 -36.72
C ASN A 536 -2.18 -16.13 -35.75
N TYR A 537 -2.05 -15.17 -34.86
CA TYR A 537 -0.96 -15.13 -33.92
C TYR A 537 -1.11 -16.22 -32.83
N GLU A 538 0.00 -16.93 -32.52
CA GLU A 538 0.06 -17.86 -31.42
C GLU A 538 -0.22 -17.16 -30.10
N GLY A 539 -1.20 -17.52 -29.36
CA GLY A 539 -1.66 -16.88 -28.14
C GLY A 539 -3.11 -16.48 -28.24
N TYR A 540 -3.42 -15.25 -28.64
CA TYR A 540 -4.82 -14.80 -28.66
C TYR A 540 -5.66 -15.50 -29.73
N SER A 541 -5.18 -15.60 -30.97
CA SER A 541 -5.87 -16.25 -32.08
C SER A 541 -5.79 -17.79 -32.01
N ASN A 542 -4.89 -18.33 -31.18
CA ASN A 542 -4.79 -19.75 -30.98
C ASN A 542 -5.94 -20.24 -30.07
N GLN A 543 -6.96 -20.75 -30.69
CA GLN A 543 -8.12 -21.30 -29.98
C GLN A 543 -7.73 -22.38 -28.99
N ASP A 544 -6.71 -23.20 -29.30
CA ASP A 544 -6.30 -24.32 -28.45
C ASP A 544 -5.76 -23.85 -27.10
N VAL A 545 -5.03 -22.72 -27.06
CA VAL A 545 -4.57 -22.08 -25.81
C VAL A 545 -5.76 -21.57 -25.00
N LEU A 546 -6.66 -20.81 -25.64
CA LEU A 546 -7.84 -20.23 -24.97
C LEU A 546 -8.87 -21.28 -24.56
N LEU A 547 -8.96 -22.38 -25.29
CA LEU A 547 -9.78 -23.55 -24.96
C LEU A 547 -9.08 -24.52 -24.00
N MET A 548 -7.83 -24.18 -23.57
CA MET A 548 -7.01 -25.01 -22.71
C MET A 548 -6.77 -26.43 -23.26
N GLU A 549 -6.68 -26.55 -24.57
CA GLU A 549 -6.31 -27.79 -25.27
C GLU A 549 -4.79 -27.90 -25.43
N SER A 550 -4.09 -26.80 -25.34
CA SER A 550 -2.62 -26.71 -25.25
C SER A 550 -2.14 -26.91 -23.81
N ARG A 551 -0.86 -27.29 -23.63
CA ARG A 551 -0.18 -27.31 -22.34
C ARG A 551 0.33 -25.92 -21.89
N GLU A 552 0.19 -24.94 -22.74
CA GLU A 552 0.62 -23.57 -22.46
C GLU A 552 -0.40 -22.83 -21.61
N ASP A 553 0.07 -22.05 -20.64
CA ASP A 553 -0.77 -21.15 -19.86
C ASP A 553 -1.27 -19.99 -20.75
N ILE A 554 -2.51 -19.55 -20.56
CA ILE A 554 -3.04 -18.38 -21.25
C ILE A 554 -2.19 -17.16 -20.83
N PRO A 555 -1.58 -16.42 -21.78
CA PRO A 555 -0.82 -15.21 -21.45
C PRO A 555 -1.68 -14.21 -20.70
N GLY A 556 -1.15 -13.66 -19.59
CA GLY A 556 -1.89 -12.68 -18.78
C GLY A 556 -2.33 -11.44 -19.57
N ALA A 557 -1.55 -11.04 -20.58
CA ALA A 557 -1.90 -9.94 -21.48
C ALA A 557 -3.16 -10.22 -22.30
N ILE A 558 -3.31 -11.43 -22.81
CA ILE A 558 -4.49 -11.82 -23.58
C ILE A 558 -5.71 -11.97 -22.67
N TYR A 559 -5.52 -12.54 -21.47
CA TYR A 559 -6.59 -12.61 -20.47
C TYR A 559 -7.11 -11.21 -20.13
N ASN A 560 -6.22 -10.30 -19.73
CA ASN A 560 -6.60 -8.93 -19.39
C ASN A 560 -7.15 -8.18 -20.62
N GLY A 561 -6.57 -8.39 -21.80
CA GLY A 561 -7.02 -7.79 -23.04
C GLY A 561 -8.49 -8.12 -23.34
N ILE A 562 -8.89 -9.40 -23.27
CA ILE A 562 -10.27 -9.83 -23.47
C ILE A 562 -11.21 -9.21 -22.42
N MET A 563 -10.81 -9.22 -21.15
CA MET A 563 -11.63 -8.67 -20.07
C MET A 563 -11.79 -7.14 -20.17
N CYS A 564 -10.72 -6.42 -20.51
CA CYS A 564 -10.78 -4.98 -20.76
C CYS A 564 -11.61 -4.66 -22.02
N TYR A 565 -11.47 -5.46 -23.07
CA TYR A 565 -12.26 -5.28 -24.31
C TYR A 565 -13.77 -5.44 -24.07
N VAL A 566 -14.17 -6.46 -23.32
CA VAL A 566 -15.59 -6.63 -22.93
C VAL A 566 -16.08 -5.41 -22.13
N LEU A 567 -15.25 -4.86 -21.23
CA LEU A 567 -15.63 -3.72 -20.39
C LEU A 567 -15.63 -2.40 -21.17
N SER A 568 -14.75 -2.23 -22.19
CA SER A 568 -14.71 -1.02 -23.04
C SER A 568 -16.02 -0.82 -23.82
N ARG A 569 -16.72 -1.90 -24.13
CA ARG A 569 -18.03 -1.88 -24.79
C ARG A 569 -19.18 -1.43 -23.89
N GLN A 570 -18.90 -1.06 -22.64
CA GLN A 570 -19.88 -0.60 -21.63
C GLN A 570 -21.08 -1.57 -21.56
N PRO A 571 -20.85 -2.84 -21.23
CA PRO A 571 -21.88 -3.84 -21.28
C PRO A 571 -23.02 -3.49 -20.32
N ARG A 572 -24.28 -3.78 -20.72
CA ARG A 572 -25.40 -3.71 -19.79
C ARG A 572 -25.37 -4.87 -18.83
N ASP A 573 -25.68 -4.62 -17.56
CA ASP A 573 -25.84 -5.71 -16.59
C ASP A 573 -26.88 -6.72 -17.04
N PHE A 574 -26.78 -7.96 -16.64
CA PHE A 574 -27.66 -9.03 -17.09
C PHE A 574 -29.12 -8.82 -16.69
N LEU A 575 -29.39 -8.35 -15.49
CA LEU A 575 -30.71 -8.21 -14.90
C LEU A 575 -31.13 -6.77 -14.67
N ILE A 576 -30.16 -5.89 -14.43
CA ILE A 576 -30.43 -4.49 -14.11
C ILE A 576 -30.22 -3.66 -15.39
N ASN A 577 -31.15 -2.80 -15.74
CA ASN A 577 -31.01 -1.93 -16.90
C ASN A 577 -30.01 -0.80 -16.65
N HIS A 578 -28.75 -1.17 -16.45
CA HIS A 578 -27.64 -0.25 -16.19
C HIS A 578 -26.40 -0.62 -17.01
N ARG A 579 -25.73 0.37 -17.60
CA ARG A 579 -24.45 0.20 -18.26
C ARG A 579 -23.32 0.12 -17.22
N ILE A 580 -22.43 -0.83 -17.39
CA ILE A 580 -21.24 -1.00 -16.54
C ILE A 580 -20.11 -0.18 -17.15
N ASN A 581 -19.71 0.87 -16.44
CA ASN A 581 -18.67 1.78 -16.90
C ASN A 581 -17.41 1.56 -16.05
N SER A 582 -16.24 1.44 -16.69
CA SER A 582 -14.95 1.26 -16.00
C SER A 582 -14.65 2.36 -14.98
N TRP A 583 -15.02 3.60 -15.25
CA TRP A 583 -14.78 4.77 -14.38
C TRP A 583 -15.70 4.87 -13.15
N ASP A 584 -16.82 4.14 -13.13
CA ASP A 584 -17.75 4.11 -11.99
C ASP A 584 -17.31 3.14 -10.88
N LEU A 585 -16.47 2.16 -11.21
CA LEU A 585 -16.19 1.00 -10.39
C LEU A 585 -15.32 1.29 -9.16
N ASN A 586 -14.53 2.34 -9.22
CA ASN A 586 -13.53 2.64 -8.21
C ASN A 586 -14.01 3.59 -7.11
N LYS A 587 -15.20 4.15 -7.22
CA LYS A 587 -15.70 5.16 -6.27
C LYS A 587 -16.61 4.60 -5.18
N GLY A 588 -17.04 3.34 -5.28
CA GLY A 588 -18.02 2.76 -4.33
C GLY A 588 -19.28 3.63 -4.22
N ILE A 589 -19.68 4.26 -5.34
CA ILE A 589 -20.77 5.21 -5.39
C ILE A 589 -22.08 4.44 -5.23
N ASP A 590 -22.92 4.89 -4.31
CA ASP A 590 -24.30 4.46 -4.25
C ASP A 590 -25.05 5.13 -5.40
N LYS A 591 -25.52 4.33 -6.36
CA LYS A 591 -26.43 4.80 -7.41
C LYS A 591 -27.85 4.36 -7.09
N GLU A 592 -28.81 5.21 -7.48
CA GLU A 592 -30.23 4.88 -7.45
C GLU A 592 -30.70 4.60 -8.86
N ILE A 593 -31.18 3.38 -9.11
CA ILE A 593 -31.77 2.95 -10.39
C ILE A 593 -33.15 2.39 -10.08
N GLU A 594 -34.15 2.90 -10.76
CA GLU A 594 -35.55 2.50 -10.58
C GLU A 594 -36.03 2.57 -9.13
N GLY A 595 -35.57 3.59 -8.36
CA GLY A 595 -35.92 3.79 -6.96
C GLY A 595 -35.17 2.90 -5.95
N VAL A 596 -34.20 2.10 -6.40
CA VAL A 596 -33.41 1.21 -5.55
C VAL A 596 -31.99 1.72 -5.46
N LYS A 597 -31.55 2.08 -4.24
CA LYS A 597 -30.15 2.44 -3.95
C LYS A 597 -29.30 1.18 -3.81
N PHE A 598 -28.19 1.14 -4.50
CA PHE A 598 -27.20 0.07 -4.35
C PHE A 598 -25.78 0.57 -4.65
N LYS A 599 -24.82 -0.08 -4.01
CA LYS A 599 -23.41 0.18 -4.27
C LYS A 599 -23.02 -0.47 -5.58
N ILE A 600 -22.38 0.28 -6.48
CA ILE A 600 -21.79 -0.29 -7.68
C ILE A 600 -20.55 -1.10 -7.25
N GLU A 601 -20.68 -2.41 -7.36
CA GLU A 601 -19.64 -3.38 -7.12
C GLU A 601 -19.57 -4.32 -8.32
N LEU A 602 -18.38 -4.42 -8.92
CA LEU A 602 -18.15 -5.25 -10.09
C LEU A 602 -17.71 -6.65 -9.67
N HIS A 603 -18.43 -7.63 -10.19
CA HIS A 603 -18.05 -9.04 -10.02
C HIS A 603 -17.59 -9.64 -11.34
N ASP A 604 -16.45 -10.33 -11.27
CA ASP A 604 -15.96 -11.18 -12.33
C ASP A 604 -16.77 -12.50 -12.31
N HIS A 605 -17.64 -12.64 -13.29
CA HIS A 605 -18.65 -13.69 -13.36
C HIS A 605 -18.28 -14.76 -14.39
N HIS A 606 -18.50 -16.03 -14.03
CA HIS A 606 -18.42 -17.16 -14.96
C HIS A 606 -19.76 -17.34 -15.69
N ILE A 607 -19.77 -17.17 -17.00
CA ILE A 607 -20.99 -17.32 -17.82
C ILE A 607 -21.51 -18.74 -17.74
N MET A 608 -20.64 -19.73 -17.94
CA MET A 608 -20.91 -21.13 -17.60
C MET A 608 -20.58 -21.32 -16.12
N PRO A 609 -21.56 -21.58 -15.24
CA PRO A 609 -21.33 -21.59 -13.80
C PRO A 609 -20.43 -22.73 -13.34
N LEU A 610 -19.50 -22.42 -12.43
CA LEU A 610 -18.60 -23.42 -11.82
C LEU A 610 -19.35 -24.51 -11.03
N ALA A 611 -20.58 -24.25 -10.61
CA ALA A 611 -21.38 -25.19 -9.82
C ALA A 611 -21.73 -26.48 -10.58
N THR A 612 -21.69 -26.45 -11.92
CA THR A 612 -21.93 -27.62 -12.77
C THR A 612 -20.79 -28.64 -12.72
N GLU A 613 -19.57 -28.21 -12.34
CA GLU A 613 -18.38 -29.06 -12.21
C GLU A 613 -18.23 -29.72 -10.82
N LYS A 614 -19.17 -29.57 -9.91
CA LYS A 614 -19.13 -30.20 -8.56
C LYS A 614 -18.95 -31.70 -8.56
N THR A 615 -19.24 -32.38 -9.69
CA THR A 615 -19.06 -33.81 -9.85
C THR A 615 -17.60 -34.24 -10.04
N ILE A 616 -16.72 -33.30 -10.47
CA ILE A 616 -15.28 -33.53 -10.73
C ILE A 616 -14.44 -32.96 -9.58
N TYR A 617 -14.83 -31.85 -9.03
CA TYR A 617 -14.10 -31.15 -7.97
C TYR A 617 -14.94 -31.07 -6.69
N GLU A 618 -14.29 -31.18 -5.53
CA GLU A 618 -14.97 -31.20 -4.24
C GLU A 618 -15.66 -29.84 -3.91
N SER A 619 -15.19 -28.74 -4.51
CA SER A 619 -15.75 -27.40 -4.26
C SER A 619 -15.50 -26.43 -5.41
N THR A 620 -16.34 -25.41 -5.54
CA THR A 620 -16.17 -24.30 -6.49
C THR A 620 -14.88 -23.51 -6.23
N SER A 621 -14.38 -23.51 -5.00
CA SER A 621 -13.08 -22.88 -4.66
C SER A 621 -11.92 -23.61 -5.29
N LYS A 622 -11.95 -24.96 -5.29
CA LYS A 622 -10.93 -25.77 -5.97
C LYS A 622 -10.98 -25.58 -7.48
N VAL A 623 -12.18 -25.53 -8.07
CA VAL A 623 -12.34 -25.22 -9.51
C VAL A 623 -11.70 -23.89 -9.87
N ARG A 624 -11.92 -22.84 -9.07
CA ARG A 624 -11.32 -21.51 -9.30
C ARG A 624 -9.80 -21.49 -9.23
N SER A 625 -9.20 -22.31 -8.36
CA SER A 625 -7.75 -22.38 -8.20
C SER A 625 -7.06 -23.28 -9.25
N GLU A 626 -7.81 -24.10 -9.97
CA GLU A 626 -7.29 -25.03 -10.97
C GLU A 626 -7.10 -24.31 -12.31
N LYS A 627 -5.86 -23.97 -12.63
CA LYS A 627 -5.53 -23.24 -13.87
C LYS A 627 -5.89 -24.01 -15.14
N SER A 628 -5.84 -25.32 -15.09
CA SER A 628 -6.15 -26.20 -16.23
C SER A 628 -7.67 -26.38 -16.46
N CYS A 629 -8.53 -25.84 -15.59
CA CYS A 629 -9.97 -25.96 -15.77
C CYS A 629 -10.45 -25.03 -16.89
N ILE A 630 -11.05 -25.61 -17.92
CA ILE A 630 -11.58 -24.91 -19.10
C ILE A 630 -12.57 -23.79 -18.74
N LEU A 631 -13.31 -23.92 -17.65
CA LEU A 631 -14.24 -22.88 -17.18
C LEU A 631 -13.54 -21.62 -16.65
N ASN A 632 -12.24 -21.69 -16.39
CA ASN A 632 -11.43 -20.52 -15.97
C ASN A 632 -10.88 -19.72 -17.16
N SER A 633 -11.12 -20.15 -18.40
CA SER A 633 -10.77 -19.37 -19.59
C SER A 633 -11.42 -17.99 -19.56
N PRO A 634 -10.74 -16.91 -20.04
CA PRO A 634 -11.34 -15.57 -20.20
C PRO A 634 -12.54 -15.59 -21.14
N LEU A 635 -12.64 -16.58 -22.02
CA LEU A 635 -13.82 -16.80 -22.87
C LEU A 635 -15.07 -17.21 -22.07
N ASN A 636 -14.92 -17.66 -20.81
CA ASN A 636 -16.03 -17.95 -19.90
C ASN A 636 -16.26 -16.82 -18.87
N ARG A 637 -15.56 -15.70 -19.01
CA ARG A 637 -15.58 -14.63 -18.01
C ARG A 637 -16.24 -13.37 -18.56
N THR A 638 -16.93 -12.64 -17.67
CA THR A 638 -17.46 -11.33 -17.97
C THR A 638 -17.67 -10.53 -16.67
N TYR A 639 -17.98 -9.24 -16.79
CA TYR A 639 -18.28 -8.38 -15.65
C TYR A 639 -19.78 -8.13 -15.52
N ILE A 640 -20.31 -8.35 -14.32
CA ILE A 640 -21.70 -7.99 -13.93
C ILE A 640 -21.69 -7.32 -12.56
N LEU A 641 -22.79 -6.66 -12.21
CA LEU A 641 -22.93 -6.05 -10.89
C LEU A 641 -23.04 -7.10 -9.79
N GLY A 642 -22.48 -6.82 -8.62
CA GLY A 642 -22.50 -7.71 -7.46
C GLY A 642 -23.92 -8.11 -7.06
N LYS A 643 -24.90 -7.17 -7.16
CA LYS A 643 -26.32 -7.45 -6.90
C LYS A 643 -26.87 -8.50 -7.85
N THR A 644 -26.57 -8.39 -9.13
CA THR A 644 -26.96 -9.37 -10.15
C THR A 644 -26.31 -10.72 -9.91
N ASN A 645 -24.99 -10.71 -9.66
CA ASN A 645 -24.26 -11.95 -9.38
C ASN A 645 -24.83 -12.70 -8.15
N ASN A 646 -25.19 -11.98 -7.10
CA ASN A 646 -25.83 -12.55 -5.91
C ASN A 646 -27.24 -13.09 -6.22
N SER A 647 -28.00 -12.41 -7.09
CA SER A 647 -29.34 -12.85 -7.50
C SER A 647 -29.30 -14.09 -8.39
N LEU A 648 -28.29 -14.22 -9.22
CA LEU A 648 -28.04 -15.43 -10.01
C LEU A 648 -27.62 -16.61 -9.12
N GLY A 649 -26.78 -16.34 -8.13
CA GLY A 649 -26.40 -17.33 -7.11
C GLY A 649 -25.84 -18.63 -7.70
N SER A 650 -26.52 -19.75 -7.43
CA SER A 650 -26.16 -21.08 -7.92
C SER A 650 -26.98 -21.56 -9.12
N LYS A 651 -27.71 -20.63 -9.80
CA LYS A 651 -28.51 -20.99 -10.97
C LYS A 651 -27.64 -21.54 -12.08
N THR A 652 -28.14 -22.56 -12.74
CA THR A 652 -27.53 -23.12 -13.95
C THR A 652 -27.71 -22.17 -15.14
N ILE A 653 -26.93 -22.37 -16.19
CA ILE A 653 -27.06 -21.56 -17.40
C ILE A 653 -28.48 -21.65 -18.03
N SER A 654 -29.09 -22.84 -17.98
CA SER A 654 -30.48 -23.06 -18.45
C SER A 654 -31.51 -22.23 -17.69
N GLU A 655 -31.25 -21.95 -16.41
CA GLU A 655 -32.18 -21.18 -15.57
C GLU A 655 -32.01 -19.66 -15.73
N TYR A 656 -30.80 -19.19 -16.02
CA TYR A 656 -30.58 -17.75 -16.04
C TYR A 656 -30.37 -17.15 -17.44
N LEU A 657 -29.87 -17.92 -18.42
CA LEU A 657 -29.64 -17.43 -19.77
C LEU A 657 -30.93 -16.81 -20.41
N PRO A 658 -32.12 -17.41 -20.23
CA PRO A 658 -33.37 -16.80 -20.71
C PRO A 658 -33.73 -15.47 -20.02
N LEU A 659 -33.15 -15.17 -18.87
CA LEU A 659 -33.39 -13.95 -18.11
C LEU A 659 -32.52 -12.78 -18.58
N ILE A 660 -31.44 -13.08 -19.33
CA ILE A 660 -30.53 -12.05 -19.83
C ILE A 660 -31.22 -11.27 -20.95
N GLN A 661 -31.21 -9.95 -20.84
CA GLN A 661 -31.69 -9.08 -21.91
C GLN A 661 -30.85 -9.28 -23.20
N SER A 662 -31.48 -9.29 -24.35
CA SER A 662 -30.79 -9.47 -25.64
C SER A 662 -29.70 -8.44 -25.89
N THR A 663 -29.91 -7.19 -25.46
CA THR A 663 -28.90 -6.12 -25.52
C THR A 663 -27.73 -6.39 -24.60
N ALA A 664 -27.94 -6.96 -23.41
CA ALA A 664 -26.87 -7.36 -22.53
C ALA A 664 -26.04 -8.50 -23.13
N ALA A 665 -26.70 -9.55 -23.64
CA ALA A 665 -26.05 -10.66 -24.33
C ALA A 665 -25.13 -10.19 -25.48
N PHE A 666 -25.60 -9.21 -26.27
CA PHE A 666 -24.82 -8.61 -27.35
C PHE A 666 -23.55 -7.90 -26.84
N HIS A 667 -23.69 -7.03 -25.84
CA HIS A 667 -22.51 -6.29 -25.30
C HIS A 667 -21.49 -7.18 -24.60
N HIS A 668 -21.93 -8.28 -23.99
CA HIS A 668 -21.04 -9.25 -23.37
C HIS A 668 -20.47 -10.28 -24.36
N CYS A 669 -20.72 -10.13 -25.65
CA CYS A 669 -20.33 -11.09 -26.70
C CYS A 669 -20.82 -12.52 -26.40
N ILE A 670 -21.99 -12.69 -25.78
CA ILE A 670 -22.62 -14.01 -25.60
C ILE A 670 -23.12 -14.50 -26.94
N PRO A 671 -22.83 -15.76 -27.34
CA PRO A 671 -23.33 -16.32 -28.59
C PRO A 671 -24.87 -16.31 -28.64
N ALA A 672 -25.44 -16.19 -29.87
CA ALA A 672 -26.88 -16.19 -30.07
C ALA A 672 -27.49 -17.61 -30.03
N GLU A 673 -26.65 -18.65 -30.16
CA GLU A 673 -27.10 -20.05 -30.13
C GLU A 673 -27.57 -20.42 -28.73
N ASP A 674 -28.47 -21.39 -28.66
CA ASP A 674 -28.95 -21.93 -27.38
C ASP A 674 -27.88 -22.84 -26.74
N PHE A 675 -27.27 -22.33 -25.67
CA PHE A 675 -26.36 -23.08 -24.82
C PHE A 675 -26.99 -23.46 -23.46
N SER A 676 -28.31 -23.37 -23.34
CA SER A 676 -28.99 -23.72 -22.08
C SER A 676 -28.89 -25.21 -21.76
N THR A 677 -28.68 -26.07 -22.76
CA THR A 677 -28.56 -27.53 -22.57
C THR A 677 -27.45 -28.14 -23.42
N LYS A 678 -26.99 -29.30 -22.99
CA LYS A 678 -26.10 -30.15 -23.77
C LYS A 678 -26.82 -30.79 -24.92
N ASN A 679 -26.13 -31.03 -26.04
CA ASN A 679 -26.63 -31.88 -27.12
C ASN A 679 -26.72 -33.35 -26.68
N GLN A 680 -27.57 -34.13 -27.32
CA GLN A 680 -27.73 -35.53 -27.05
C GLN A 680 -26.40 -36.27 -27.34
N GLY A 681 -25.83 -37.01 -26.32
CA GLY A 681 -24.57 -37.72 -26.45
C GLY A 681 -23.32 -36.87 -26.22
N GLU A 682 -23.44 -35.54 -26.04
CA GLU A 682 -22.31 -34.65 -25.76
C GLU A 682 -21.85 -34.81 -24.30
N ASN A 683 -20.54 -34.90 -24.04
CA ASN A 683 -20.01 -34.78 -22.68
C ASN A 683 -19.90 -33.30 -22.23
N TYR A 684 -19.68 -33.06 -20.92
CA TYR A 684 -19.61 -31.70 -20.39
C TYR A 684 -18.42 -30.91 -20.95
N ASN A 685 -17.28 -31.55 -21.15
CA ASN A 685 -16.10 -30.87 -21.69
C ASN A 685 -16.34 -30.38 -23.13
N ASP A 686 -16.92 -31.22 -23.97
CA ASP A 686 -17.28 -30.81 -25.34
C ASP A 686 -18.35 -29.73 -25.38
N TYR A 687 -19.31 -29.79 -24.46
CA TYR A 687 -20.32 -28.75 -24.30
C TYR A 687 -19.69 -27.38 -23.95
N TYR A 688 -18.76 -27.34 -22.97
CA TYR A 688 -18.05 -26.10 -22.62
C TYR A 688 -17.17 -25.62 -23.77
N LYS A 689 -16.44 -26.47 -24.43
CA LYS A 689 -15.64 -26.11 -25.62
C LYS A 689 -16.50 -25.52 -26.73
N ARG A 690 -17.66 -26.09 -26.99
CA ARG A 690 -18.60 -25.58 -27.99
C ARG A 690 -19.03 -24.13 -27.69
N PHE A 691 -19.38 -23.87 -26.44
CA PHE A 691 -19.70 -22.50 -26.00
C PHE A 691 -18.51 -21.56 -26.16
N LEU A 692 -17.32 -21.95 -25.68
CA LEU A 692 -16.14 -21.10 -25.73
C LEU A 692 -15.70 -20.82 -27.17
N ARG A 693 -15.79 -21.80 -28.08
CA ARG A 693 -15.52 -21.60 -29.50
C ARG A 693 -16.49 -20.58 -30.12
N ALA A 694 -17.77 -20.70 -29.83
CA ALA A 694 -18.77 -19.77 -30.33
C ALA A 694 -18.51 -18.35 -29.79
N ARG A 695 -18.15 -18.22 -28.51
CA ARG A 695 -17.83 -16.93 -27.91
C ARG A 695 -16.51 -16.35 -28.45
N PHE A 696 -15.50 -17.17 -28.67
CA PHE A 696 -14.25 -16.77 -29.33
C PHE A 696 -14.54 -16.15 -30.72
N SER A 697 -15.29 -16.85 -31.55
CA SER A 697 -15.67 -16.33 -32.87
C SER A 697 -16.44 -15.01 -32.78
N LYS A 698 -17.34 -14.88 -31.80
CA LYS A 698 -18.08 -13.64 -31.57
C LYS A 698 -17.19 -12.48 -31.16
N ILE A 699 -16.27 -12.70 -30.24
CA ILE A 699 -15.30 -11.69 -29.79
C ILE A 699 -14.42 -11.26 -30.95
N ASN A 700 -13.85 -12.20 -31.71
CA ASN A 700 -13.00 -11.89 -32.85
C ASN A 700 -13.72 -11.04 -33.89
N ALA A 701 -14.91 -11.47 -34.32
CA ALA A 701 -15.70 -10.70 -35.30
C ALA A 701 -15.98 -9.28 -34.79
N THR A 702 -16.22 -9.11 -33.50
CA THR A 702 -16.49 -7.80 -32.91
C THR A 702 -15.22 -6.92 -32.86
N ILE A 703 -14.06 -7.51 -32.58
CA ILE A 703 -12.76 -6.78 -32.61
C ILE A 703 -12.43 -6.35 -34.03
N GLU A 704 -12.61 -7.21 -35.03
CA GLU A 704 -12.38 -6.87 -36.44
C GLU A 704 -13.27 -5.69 -36.90
N GLU A 705 -14.57 -5.74 -36.60
CA GLU A 705 -15.50 -4.67 -36.91
C GLU A 705 -15.10 -3.34 -36.26
N GLU A 706 -14.66 -3.39 -34.98
CA GLU A 706 -14.24 -2.20 -34.25
C GLU A 706 -12.93 -1.62 -34.82
N LEU A 707 -11.94 -2.46 -35.11
CA LEU A 707 -10.69 -2.01 -35.72
C LEU A 707 -10.92 -1.33 -37.08
N GLU A 708 -11.84 -1.83 -37.91
CA GLU A 708 -12.18 -1.17 -39.14
C GLU A 708 -12.87 0.21 -38.93
N ASN A 709 -13.64 0.35 -37.86
CA ASN A 709 -14.29 1.62 -37.51
C ASN A 709 -13.31 2.65 -36.91
N LEU A 710 -12.18 2.22 -36.35
CA LEU A 710 -11.19 3.07 -35.68
C LEU A 710 -10.08 3.56 -36.66
N LYS A 711 -9.97 3.04 -37.85
CA LYS A 711 -9.02 3.49 -38.88
C LYS A 711 -9.39 4.88 -39.41
#